data_6241b2b66603743e95166db55b7ea9a7
#
_entry.id   6241b2b66603743e95166db55b7ea9a7
#
_cell.length_a   1.000
_cell.length_b   1.000
_cell.length_c   1.000
_cell.angle_alpha   90.00
_cell.angle_beta   90.00
_cell.angle_gamma   90.00
#
_symmetry.space_group_name_H-M   'P 1'
#
loop_
_entity.id
_entity.type
_entity.pdbx_description
1 polymer ?
#
loop_
_entity_poly.entity_id
_entity_poly.type
_entity_poly.pdbx_seq_one_letter_code
_entity_poly.pdbx_strand_id
1 'polypeptide(L)'
;MLMCGLACATESFEKCPAGAVQELKTEYGALTAAPGHAEVLGKLARTGKKTLHIMGGKQRSVLLSFAQPLKEESVFSFWMERWTKAAPFNFRLLALTPQGEVELVQLKDMAVKGYTKQVQAVLPAGTTAVRLLSTTAEKGGVLVDDVLLNSEKMTVVATATENPGAYPMLKRAPINPVWRYKITTAGAASPLQVQHLQLNVTPADAIESVTLRTGNADGTSFRNSVVLGKGKPAADGTVTLACEGALQPGENILWVDATPYATAKVGAEVRFHSPILLVDGKQRADEKAEVKQRVGYFLAMPDEQVVNPVRGGESRPCVSFRIPGLIRTQSGTLIGCFDARYRNKNDLCEDIDVAMVRSEDGGQTWSLPTVCMDAGPGAANGCGDPCILQDATTGRIWMQALACHFNRGPSIRCSSTGMDPAKTGQWEMVYSDDDGKTWSGIVNVTKQIKKDEWTLILAGPGCGICTSKGVLVFPAQIWDTKKKAPSQSTICYSKDNGKTWHYGEGVPFRSSECQVVELANGSLMLTCRNEQRTGKRAIFTTRDLGKTWQPHATHLKALQDCTCQASLVAVQSPEYGRLLLYSHPDSPVRFRNTMTLRSSRNEGKTWNKGLVYDSRECWGYSCIAMVDAEHVGVIYESTHVSESSDMHGIGFIIIPLKDVVNAK
;
A
#
# COMPACT_ATOMS: atom_id res chain seq x y z
N MET A 1 -33.66 -25.24 32.54
CA MET A 1 -33.04 -26.50 32.11
C MET A 1 -31.57 -26.20 31.84
N LEU A 2 -30.71 -26.83 32.62
CA LEU A 2 -29.31 -26.53 32.72
C LEU A 2 -28.59 -26.76 31.38
N MET A 3 -28.13 -25.70 30.77
CA MET A 3 -27.00 -25.81 29.87
C MET A 3 -25.74 -25.90 30.72
N CYS A 4 -25.15 -27.08 30.78
CA CYS A 4 -23.82 -27.30 31.31
C CYS A 4 -22.82 -26.89 30.20
N GLY A 5 -22.59 -25.60 30.04
CA GLY A 5 -21.49 -25.09 29.25
C GLY A 5 -20.24 -25.16 30.10
N LEU A 6 -19.38 -26.16 29.88
CA LEU A 6 -17.95 -26.03 30.23
C LEU A 6 -17.39 -24.93 29.38
N ALA A 7 -17.41 -23.69 29.91
CA ALA A 7 -16.68 -22.60 29.34
C ALA A 7 -15.21 -23.01 29.28
N CYS A 8 -14.59 -22.92 28.15
CA CYS A 8 -13.14 -23.09 27.94
C CYS A 8 -12.42 -22.18 28.93
N ALA A 9 -11.96 -22.70 30.04
CA ALA A 9 -11.26 -21.90 31.05
C ALA A 9 -9.86 -21.56 30.52
N THR A 10 -9.51 -20.30 30.56
CA THR A 10 -8.17 -19.84 30.23
C THR A 10 -7.38 -19.65 31.52
N GLU A 11 -6.21 -20.29 31.64
CA GLU A 11 -5.32 -20.05 32.74
C GLU A 11 -4.41 -18.84 32.44
N SER A 12 -4.68 -17.72 33.09
CA SER A 12 -3.93 -16.46 33.00
C SER A 12 -3.17 -16.15 34.29
N PHE A 13 -3.05 -17.11 35.19
CA PHE A 13 -2.33 -17.05 36.47
C PHE A 13 -2.83 -15.98 37.46
N GLU A 14 -3.98 -15.37 37.21
CA GLU A 14 -4.52 -14.30 38.07
C GLU A 14 -4.86 -14.80 39.49
N LYS A 15 -5.23 -16.06 39.63
CA LYS A 15 -5.52 -16.70 40.92
C LYS A 15 -4.27 -17.24 41.63
N CYS A 16 -3.14 -17.29 40.93
CA CYS A 16 -1.88 -17.80 41.50
C CYS A 16 -1.20 -16.73 42.37
N PRO A 17 -0.55 -17.10 43.48
CA PRO A 17 0.30 -16.16 44.23
C PRO A 17 1.48 -15.71 43.38
N ALA A 18 1.91 -14.45 43.51
CA ALA A 18 3.14 -13.97 42.90
C ALA A 18 4.37 -14.51 43.65
N GLY A 19 5.43 -14.83 42.92
CA GLY A 19 6.69 -15.34 43.47
C GLY A 19 7.12 -16.66 42.86
N ALA A 20 8.12 -17.29 43.46
CA ALA A 20 8.72 -18.53 42.96
C ALA A 20 7.70 -19.68 42.87
N VAL A 21 7.72 -20.40 41.77
CA VAL A 21 6.88 -21.57 41.53
C VAL A 21 7.61 -22.81 42.03
N GLN A 22 7.01 -23.54 42.96
CA GLN A 22 7.35 -24.93 43.29
C GLN A 22 6.19 -25.83 42.88
N GLU A 23 4.99 -25.55 43.43
CA GLU A 23 3.74 -26.19 43.07
C GLU A 23 2.60 -25.17 43.16
N LEU A 24 1.83 -25.01 42.09
CA LEU A 24 0.65 -24.14 42.02
C LEU A 24 -0.54 -24.92 41.49
N LYS A 25 -1.71 -24.64 42.05
CA LYS A 25 -2.99 -25.12 41.47
C LYS A 25 -3.41 -24.21 40.34
N THR A 26 -3.72 -24.77 39.18
CA THR A 26 -4.21 -24.08 37.98
C THR A 26 -5.60 -24.55 37.61
N GLU A 27 -6.23 -23.93 36.64
CA GLU A 27 -7.56 -24.36 36.12
C GLU A 27 -7.51 -25.78 35.53
N TYR A 28 -6.34 -26.27 35.09
CA TYR A 28 -6.21 -27.59 34.44
C TYR A 28 -5.61 -28.66 35.33
N GLY A 29 -5.04 -28.30 36.47
CA GLY A 29 -4.38 -29.24 37.39
C GLY A 29 -3.23 -28.57 38.14
N ALA A 30 -2.11 -29.26 38.30
CA ALA A 30 -0.94 -28.77 39.06
C ALA A 30 0.17 -28.29 38.13
N LEU A 31 0.66 -27.06 38.34
CA LEU A 31 1.88 -26.53 37.72
C LEU A 31 3.05 -26.67 38.70
N THR A 32 4.09 -27.40 38.28
CA THR A 32 5.27 -27.64 39.11
C THR A 32 6.55 -27.20 38.43
N ALA A 33 7.53 -26.72 39.18
CA ALA A 33 8.86 -26.35 38.70
C ALA A 33 9.93 -26.64 39.72
N ALA A 34 11.15 -26.98 39.28
CA ALA A 34 12.30 -27.05 40.16
C ALA A 34 12.63 -25.64 40.71
N PRO A 35 13.24 -25.55 41.92
CA PRO A 35 13.64 -24.27 42.50
C PRO A 35 14.45 -23.40 41.52
N GLY A 36 14.04 -22.15 41.34
CA GLY A 36 14.70 -21.22 40.43
C GLY A 36 14.42 -21.47 38.93
N HIS A 37 13.45 -22.31 38.57
CA HIS A 37 13.06 -22.50 37.18
C HIS A 37 11.95 -21.56 36.74
N ALA A 38 11.03 -21.20 37.62
CA ALA A 38 9.90 -20.35 37.25
C ALA A 38 9.41 -19.49 38.43
N GLU A 39 8.72 -18.42 38.10
CA GLU A 39 8.01 -17.52 39.00
C GLU A 39 6.73 -16.98 38.37
N VAL A 40 5.75 -16.59 39.18
CA VAL A 40 4.59 -15.80 38.74
C VAL A 40 4.90 -14.32 38.99
N LEU A 41 4.90 -13.53 37.96
CA LEU A 41 5.11 -12.08 38.03
C LEU A 41 3.78 -11.35 38.16
N GLY A 42 3.71 -10.33 39.01
CA GLY A 42 2.57 -9.40 39.12
C GLY A 42 2.60 -8.25 38.09
N LYS A 43 3.23 -8.47 36.95
CA LYS A 43 3.42 -7.50 35.88
C LYS A 43 3.72 -8.20 34.57
N LEU A 44 3.75 -7.45 33.47
CA LEU A 44 4.09 -7.96 32.13
C LEU A 44 3.15 -9.05 31.61
N ALA A 45 1.92 -9.09 32.08
CA ALA A 45 0.90 -9.99 31.56
C ALA A 45 0.43 -9.54 30.17
N ARG A 46 0.01 -10.51 29.36
CA ARG A 46 -0.70 -10.23 28.10
C ARG A 46 -2.12 -9.81 28.40
N THR A 47 -2.80 -10.56 29.28
CA THR A 47 -4.12 -10.21 29.79
C THR A 47 -4.05 -10.15 31.33
N GLY A 48 -4.92 -9.36 31.94
CA GLY A 48 -4.92 -9.22 33.41
C GLY A 48 -3.67 -8.51 33.97
N LYS A 49 -3.13 -9.06 35.08
CA LYS A 49 -2.00 -8.47 35.83
C LYS A 49 -0.84 -9.45 36.05
N LYS A 50 -1.06 -10.76 35.90
CA LYS A 50 -0.06 -11.78 36.24
C LYS A 50 0.31 -12.61 35.02
N THR A 51 1.56 -13.07 35.01
CA THR A 51 2.09 -13.95 33.96
C THR A 51 3.07 -14.94 34.56
N LEU A 52 3.20 -16.12 33.94
CA LEU A 52 4.23 -17.09 34.29
C LEU A 52 5.55 -16.75 33.59
N HIS A 53 6.63 -16.62 34.36
CA HIS A 53 7.98 -16.43 33.84
C HIS A 53 8.79 -17.73 34.04
N ILE A 54 9.16 -18.38 32.95
CA ILE A 54 10.19 -19.43 32.95
C ILE A 54 11.53 -18.72 32.90
N MET A 55 12.29 -18.82 34.00
CA MET A 55 13.51 -18.03 34.22
C MET A 55 14.63 -18.37 33.23
N GLY A 56 15.55 -17.44 33.07
CA GLY A 56 16.72 -17.63 32.20
C GLY A 56 17.65 -18.72 32.70
N GLY A 57 18.35 -19.35 31.77
CA GLY A 57 19.30 -20.42 32.04
C GLY A 57 19.14 -21.65 31.14
N LYS A 58 19.94 -22.64 31.36
CA LYS A 58 19.94 -23.89 30.58
C LYS A 58 18.86 -24.84 31.11
N GLN A 59 18.03 -25.38 30.21
CA GLN A 59 17.01 -26.40 30.51
C GLN A 59 16.06 -26.05 31.67
N ARG A 60 15.64 -24.79 31.76
CA ARG A 60 14.58 -24.36 32.70
C ARG A 60 13.22 -24.87 32.22
N SER A 61 12.45 -25.46 33.13
CA SER A 61 11.16 -26.04 32.74
C SER A 61 10.07 -25.88 33.78
N VAL A 62 8.86 -25.89 33.33
CA VAL A 62 7.65 -26.09 34.12
C VAL A 62 6.88 -27.29 33.58
N LEU A 63 6.21 -28.00 34.46
CA LEU A 63 5.34 -29.13 34.16
C LEU A 63 3.93 -28.79 34.60
N LEU A 64 2.99 -28.76 33.64
CA LEU A 64 1.56 -28.66 33.90
C LEU A 64 0.93 -30.06 33.81
N SER A 65 0.65 -30.63 34.99
CA SER A 65 -0.01 -31.92 35.11
C SER A 65 -1.51 -31.76 35.10
N PHE A 66 -2.21 -32.51 34.26
CA PHE A 66 -3.68 -32.48 34.19
C PHE A 66 -4.32 -33.28 35.35
N ALA A 67 -5.48 -32.83 35.82
CA ALA A 67 -6.21 -33.49 36.90
C ALA A 67 -6.62 -34.93 36.56
N GLN A 68 -6.81 -35.21 35.27
CA GLN A 68 -7.05 -36.53 34.68
C GLN A 68 -6.36 -36.61 33.32
N PRO A 69 -5.92 -37.82 32.89
CA PRO A 69 -5.46 -38.01 31.50
C PRO A 69 -6.48 -37.53 30.48
N LEU A 70 -6.04 -36.92 29.42
CA LEU A 70 -6.94 -36.45 28.36
C LEU A 70 -7.66 -37.64 27.72
N LYS A 71 -9.00 -37.58 27.66
CA LYS A 71 -9.80 -38.65 27.09
C LYS A 71 -9.76 -38.71 25.57
N GLU A 72 -9.51 -37.58 24.96
CA GLU A 72 -9.46 -37.39 23.50
C GLU A 72 -8.36 -36.39 23.15
N GLU A 73 -8.03 -36.29 21.85
CA GLU A 73 -7.11 -35.25 21.35
C GLU A 73 -7.63 -33.87 21.74
N SER A 74 -6.71 -33.03 22.22
CA SER A 74 -7.03 -31.71 22.72
C SER A 74 -6.01 -30.70 22.21
N VAL A 75 -6.46 -29.50 21.88
CA VAL A 75 -5.55 -28.42 21.50
C VAL A 75 -5.09 -27.67 22.75
N PHE A 76 -3.78 -27.61 22.92
CA PHE A 76 -3.12 -26.85 23.95
C PHE A 76 -2.46 -25.63 23.32
N SER A 77 -2.79 -24.45 23.80
CA SER A 77 -2.20 -23.21 23.31
C SER A 77 -1.89 -22.23 24.43
N PHE A 78 -0.95 -21.32 24.19
CA PHE A 78 -0.60 -20.22 25.09
C PHE A 78 0.10 -19.13 24.30
N TRP A 79 0.09 -17.91 24.85
CA TRP A 79 0.88 -16.82 24.33
C TRP A 79 2.24 -16.77 24.99
N MET A 80 3.30 -16.44 24.20
CA MET A 80 4.67 -16.42 24.68
C MET A 80 5.38 -15.13 24.26
N GLU A 81 6.20 -14.61 25.19
CA GLU A 81 7.14 -13.52 24.95
C GLU A 81 8.56 -13.97 25.28
N ARG A 82 9.53 -13.65 24.42
CA ARG A 82 10.95 -13.79 24.70
C ARG A 82 11.47 -12.54 25.39
N TRP A 83 12.09 -12.68 26.57
CA TRP A 83 12.52 -11.56 27.39
C TRP A 83 13.68 -10.75 26.79
N THR A 84 14.71 -11.39 26.21
CA THR A 84 15.91 -10.73 25.66
C THR A 84 16.33 -11.34 24.32
N LYS A 85 17.05 -10.55 23.50
CA LYS A 85 17.68 -11.04 22.26
C LYS A 85 18.93 -11.91 22.49
N ALA A 86 19.47 -11.93 23.71
CA ALA A 86 20.70 -12.64 24.00
C ALA A 86 20.55 -14.15 23.72
N ALA A 87 21.56 -14.72 23.08
CA ALA A 87 21.65 -16.17 22.88
C ALA A 87 22.16 -16.88 24.17
N PRO A 88 21.84 -18.14 24.34
CA PRO A 88 21.05 -19.01 23.46
C PRO A 88 19.54 -18.79 23.57
N PHE A 89 18.76 -19.29 22.59
CA PHE A 89 17.32 -19.44 22.70
C PHE A 89 16.89 -20.75 22.05
N ASN A 90 16.23 -21.61 22.85
CA ASN A 90 15.57 -22.82 22.40
C ASN A 90 14.39 -23.10 23.34
N PHE A 91 13.20 -23.16 22.79
CA PHE A 91 11.99 -23.48 23.53
C PHE A 91 11.36 -24.74 22.95
N ARG A 92 10.91 -25.66 23.82
CA ARG A 92 10.27 -26.91 23.44
C ARG A 92 9.00 -27.13 24.25
N LEU A 93 7.96 -27.61 23.59
CA LEU A 93 6.75 -28.11 24.20
C LEU A 93 6.70 -29.63 24.06
N LEU A 94 6.58 -30.34 25.16
CA LEU A 94 6.56 -31.80 25.20
C LEU A 94 5.26 -32.26 25.87
N ALA A 95 4.60 -33.27 25.29
CA ALA A 95 3.48 -33.97 25.92
C ALA A 95 4.02 -35.21 26.65
N LEU A 96 3.53 -35.45 27.86
CA LEU A 96 3.78 -36.66 28.61
C LEU A 96 2.62 -37.64 28.40
N THR A 97 2.90 -38.74 27.73
CA THR A 97 1.92 -39.77 27.39
C THR A 97 2.29 -41.10 28.05
N PRO A 98 1.40 -42.11 28.07
CA PRO A 98 1.74 -43.44 28.58
C PRO A 98 2.94 -44.08 27.83
N GLN A 99 3.24 -43.65 26.61
CA GLN A 99 4.36 -44.15 25.78
C GLN A 99 5.67 -43.34 26.00
N GLY A 100 5.64 -42.29 26.80
CA GLY A 100 6.77 -41.42 27.07
C GLY A 100 6.54 -39.95 26.68
N GLU A 101 7.64 -39.18 26.70
CA GLU A 101 7.63 -37.77 26.27
C GLU A 101 7.61 -37.66 24.74
N VAL A 102 6.69 -36.87 24.20
CA VAL A 102 6.57 -36.56 22.77
C VAL A 102 6.83 -35.08 22.57
N GLU A 103 7.83 -34.71 21.74
CA GLU A 103 8.06 -33.33 21.38
C GLU A 103 7.03 -32.85 20.36
N LEU A 104 6.27 -31.83 20.69
CA LEU A 104 5.22 -31.27 19.87
C LEU A 104 5.64 -29.97 19.13
N VAL A 105 6.45 -29.15 19.81
CA VAL A 105 6.91 -27.87 19.24
C VAL A 105 8.35 -27.63 19.64
N GLN A 106 9.17 -27.17 18.70
CA GLN A 106 10.49 -26.60 18.94
C GLN A 106 10.62 -25.23 18.28
N LEU A 107 11.03 -24.21 19.06
CA LEU A 107 11.33 -22.87 18.57
C LEU A 107 12.80 -22.57 18.85
N LYS A 108 13.58 -22.30 17.79
CA LYS A 108 15.01 -21.95 17.88
C LYS A 108 15.26 -20.46 17.83
N ASP A 109 14.23 -19.66 17.47
CA ASP A 109 14.22 -18.20 17.51
C ASP A 109 12.79 -17.66 17.62
N MET A 110 12.65 -16.45 18.15
CA MET A 110 11.43 -15.65 18.10
C MET A 110 11.73 -14.17 18.39
N ALA A 111 10.82 -13.28 17.95
CA ALA A 111 10.91 -11.86 18.25
C ALA A 111 10.90 -11.59 19.76
N VAL A 112 11.61 -10.56 20.19
CA VAL A 112 11.61 -10.09 21.58
C VAL A 112 10.65 -8.92 21.76
N LYS A 113 10.13 -8.81 23.00
CA LYS A 113 9.16 -7.80 23.47
C LYS A 113 7.77 -7.93 22.84
N GLY A 114 6.81 -8.03 23.71
CA GLY A 114 5.42 -8.29 23.41
C GLY A 114 5.14 -9.77 23.16
N TYR A 115 3.91 -10.18 23.41
CA TYR A 115 3.43 -11.54 23.15
C TYR A 115 3.18 -11.73 21.66
N THR A 116 4.25 -11.87 20.88
CA THR A 116 4.23 -11.93 19.42
C THR A 116 3.93 -13.33 18.87
N LYS A 117 4.02 -14.35 19.73
CA LYS A 117 3.86 -15.75 19.33
C LYS A 117 2.79 -16.45 20.17
N GLN A 118 1.74 -16.91 19.50
CA GLN A 118 0.88 -17.96 20.05
C GLN A 118 1.50 -19.32 19.72
N VAL A 119 1.80 -20.10 20.72
CA VAL A 119 2.22 -21.50 20.58
C VAL A 119 0.99 -22.37 20.66
N GLN A 120 0.83 -23.28 19.71
CA GLN A 120 -0.30 -24.21 19.64
C GLN A 120 0.20 -25.60 19.27
N ALA A 121 -0.34 -26.63 19.90
CA ALA A 121 -0.08 -28.02 19.58
C ALA A 121 -1.29 -28.91 19.88
N VAL A 122 -1.40 -30.01 19.16
CA VAL A 122 -2.38 -31.05 19.42
C VAL A 122 -1.76 -32.03 20.41
N LEU A 123 -2.39 -32.20 21.56
CA LEU A 123 -2.05 -33.20 22.57
C LEU A 123 -2.77 -34.51 22.25
N PRO A 124 -2.05 -35.64 22.16
CA PRO A 124 -2.68 -36.95 21.98
C PRO A 124 -3.62 -37.29 23.11
N ALA A 125 -4.62 -38.13 22.84
CA ALA A 125 -5.40 -38.79 23.89
C ALA A 125 -4.47 -39.56 24.83
N GLY A 126 -4.79 -39.58 26.11
CA GLY A 126 -3.94 -40.20 27.15
C GLY A 126 -2.84 -39.27 27.69
N THR A 127 -2.65 -38.06 27.17
CA THR A 127 -1.69 -37.12 27.73
C THR A 127 -2.02 -36.79 29.18
N THR A 128 -1.02 -36.92 30.06
CA THR A 128 -1.16 -36.69 31.51
C THR A 128 -0.59 -35.33 31.94
N ALA A 129 0.35 -34.80 31.19
CA ALA A 129 1.00 -33.50 31.46
C ALA A 129 1.63 -32.91 30.22
N VAL A 130 1.92 -31.63 30.26
CA VAL A 130 2.76 -30.94 29.28
C VAL A 130 3.94 -30.30 29.97
N ARG A 131 5.12 -30.40 29.34
CA ARG A 131 6.35 -29.75 29.80
C ARG A 131 6.72 -28.61 28.86
N LEU A 132 6.84 -27.41 29.40
CA LEU A 132 7.41 -26.27 28.72
C LEU A 132 8.88 -26.19 29.13
N LEU A 133 9.81 -26.39 28.17
CA LEU A 133 11.26 -26.48 28.42
C LEU A 133 11.95 -25.36 27.66
N SER A 134 12.71 -24.53 28.37
CA SER A 134 13.39 -23.36 27.82
C SER A 134 14.91 -23.42 28.11
N THR A 135 15.70 -23.01 27.12
CA THR A 135 17.12 -22.69 27.28
C THR A 135 17.34 -21.28 26.72
N THR A 136 17.66 -20.35 27.61
CA THR A 136 17.88 -18.93 27.27
C THR A 136 19.11 -18.40 27.99
N ALA A 137 19.52 -17.17 27.70
CA ALA A 137 20.55 -16.50 28.46
C ALA A 137 20.17 -16.41 29.97
N GLU A 138 21.13 -16.42 30.87
CA GLU A 138 20.93 -16.39 32.34
C GLU A 138 20.03 -15.24 32.82
N LYS A 139 20.18 -14.06 32.22
CA LYS A 139 19.35 -12.87 32.50
C LYS A 139 18.12 -12.78 31.56
N GLY A 140 17.79 -13.87 30.87
CA GLY A 140 16.69 -13.97 29.91
C GLY A 140 15.53 -14.74 30.51
N GLY A 141 14.83 -15.47 29.64
CA GLY A 141 13.67 -16.30 29.96
C GLY A 141 12.56 -16.12 28.97
N VAL A 142 11.42 -16.74 29.25
CA VAL A 142 10.20 -16.60 28.49
C VAL A 142 9.02 -16.32 29.41
N LEU A 143 8.13 -15.43 29.00
CA LEU A 143 6.84 -15.20 29.62
C LEU A 143 5.80 -16.06 28.93
N VAL A 144 4.89 -16.63 29.70
CA VAL A 144 3.77 -17.47 29.23
C VAL A 144 2.49 -16.97 29.85
N ASP A 145 1.47 -16.76 29.03
CA ASP A 145 0.17 -16.29 29.48
C ASP A 145 -0.97 -16.87 28.64
N ASP A 146 -2.20 -16.75 29.14
CA ASP A 146 -3.42 -17.21 28.46
C ASP A 146 -3.31 -18.66 27.95
N VAL A 147 -2.98 -19.57 28.87
CA VAL A 147 -2.92 -21.01 28.59
C VAL A 147 -4.33 -21.55 28.42
N LEU A 148 -4.57 -22.22 27.30
CA LEU A 148 -5.86 -22.78 26.93
C LEU A 148 -5.72 -24.25 26.56
N LEU A 149 -6.56 -25.10 27.17
CA LEU A 149 -6.77 -26.48 26.77
C LEU A 149 -8.20 -26.62 26.27
N ASN A 150 -8.37 -27.07 25.04
CA ASN A 150 -9.69 -27.19 24.41
C ASN A 150 -9.85 -28.55 23.74
N SER A 151 -10.76 -29.35 24.24
CA SER A 151 -11.14 -30.66 23.71
C SER A 151 -12.47 -30.64 22.93
N GLU A 152 -13.14 -29.48 22.86
CA GLU A 152 -14.35 -29.38 22.05
C GLU A 152 -14.01 -29.50 20.57
N LYS A 153 -14.74 -30.33 19.84
CA LYS A 153 -14.60 -30.46 18.39
C LYS A 153 -14.81 -29.13 17.71
N MET A 154 -13.94 -28.84 16.76
CA MET A 154 -14.06 -27.61 15.98
C MET A 154 -15.37 -27.63 15.18
N THR A 155 -16.07 -26.51 15.23
CA THR A 155 -17.30 -26.28 14.45
C THR A 155 -17.21 -24.87 13.82
N VAL A 156 -17.83 -24.72 12.65
CA VAL A 156 -17.97 -23.38 12.04
C VAL A 156 -19.17 -22.69 12.67
N VAL A 157 -18.93 -21.51 13.25
CA VAL A 157 -19.96 -20.67 13.89
C VAL A 157 -20.53 -19.66 12.90
N ALA A 158 -19.67 -19.07 12.05
CA ALA A 158 -20.07 -18.10 11.05
C ALA A 158 -19.16 -18.17 9.81
N THR A 159 -19.73 -17.84 8.66
CA THR A 159 -18.98 -17.66 7.40
C THR A 159 -19.45 -16.39 6.71
N ALA A 160 -18.52 -15.70 6.06
CA ALA A 160 -18.82 -14.60 5.16
C ALA A 160 -17.91 -14.68 3.93
N THR A 161 -18.48 -14.38 2.76
CA THR A 161 -17.70 -14.11 1.53
C THR A 161 -17.76 -12.61 1.31
N GLU A 162 -16.60 -11.95 1.34
CA GLU A 162 -16.52 -10.50 1.34
C GLU A 162 -15.77 -9.98 0.14
N ASN A 163 -16.37 -8.99 -0.54
CA ASN A 163 -15.67 -8.19 -1.53
C ASN A 163 -14.88 -7.10 -0.81
N PRO A 164 -13.54 -7.05 -0.94
CA PRO A 164 -12.72 -6.08 -0.23
C PRO A 164 -12.84 -4.65 -0.80
N GLY A 165 -13.47 -4.46 -1.96
CA GLY A 165 -13.65 -3.19 -2.65
C GLY A 165 -13.13 -3.18 -4.08
N ALA A 166 -12.95 -1.99 -4.64
CA ALA A 166 -12.39 -1.83 -5.97
C ALA A 166 -10.87 -2.05 -5.92
N TYR A 167 -10.42 -3.23 -6.36
CA TYR A 167 -9.00 -3.59 -6.43
C TYR A 167 -8.65 -3.86 -7.91
N PRO A 168 -7.75 -3.08 -8.52
CA PRO A 168 -7.25 -3.42 -9.84
C PRO A 168 -6.33 -4.65 -9.77
N MET A 169 -6.35 -5.44 -10.84
CA MET A 169 -5.47 -6.58 -11.02
C MET A 169 -4.28 -6.16 -11.86
N LEU A 170 -3.12 -5.96 -11.25
CA LEU A 170 -1.96 -5.46 -11.95
C LEU A 170 -1.07 -6.61 -12.44
N LYS A 171 -0.77 -6.61 -13.74
CA LYS A 171 0.31 -7.43 -14.33
C LYS A 171 1.61 -7.13 -13.59
N ARG A 172 2.45 -8.13 -13.39
CA ARG A 172 3.71 -8.09 -12.61
C ARG A 172 3.53 -7.98 -11.09
N ALA A 173 2.35 -7.66 -10.57
CA ALA A 173 2.12 -7.72 -9.12
C ALA A 173 2.17 -9.18 -8.64
N PRO A 174 2.89 -9.50 -7.55
CA PRO A 174 3.03 -10.88 -7.08
C PRO A 174 1.71 -11.46 -6.55
N ILE A 175 0.85 -10.63 -6.01
CA ILE A 175 -0.45 -11.03 -5.44
C ILE A 175 -1.50 -10.00 -5.84
N ASN A 176 -2.61 -10.45 -6.45
CA ASN A 176 -3.78 -9.62 -6.74
C ASN A 176 -4.99 -10.19 -6.00
N PRO A 177 -5.34 -9.66 -4.81
CA PRO A 177 -6.48 -10.13 -4.04
C PRO A 177 -7.80 -9.94 -4.81
N VAL A 178 -8.66 -10.96 -4.78
CA VAL A 178 -9.98 -10.94 -5.45
C VAL A 178 -11.10 -10.80 -4.43
N TRP A 179 -11.23 -11.77 -3.51
CA TRP A 179 -12.13 -11.72 -2.36
C TRP A 179 -11.56 -12.49 -1.19
N ARG A 180 -12.24 -12.38 -0.04
CA ARG A 180 -11.87 -13.11 1.16
C ARG A 180 -13.04 -13.89 1.73
N TYR A 181 -12.70 -15.03 2.33
CA TYR A 181 -13.59 -15.76 3.21
C TYR A 181 -13.20 -15.48 4.65
N LYS A 182 -14.18 -15.11 5.44
CA LYS A 182 -14.07 -15.01 6.89
C LYS A 182 -14.82 -16.17 7.51
N ILE A 183 -14.10 -17.08 8.16
CA ILE A 183 -14.67 -18.28 8.79
C ILE A 183 -14.36 -18.21 10.27
N THR A 184 -15.41 -18.12 11.09
CA THR A 184 -15.26 -18.13 12.54
C THR A 184 -15.57 -19.54 13.06
N THR A 185 -14.65 -20.08 13.86
CA THR A 185 -14.78 -21.41 14.45
C THR A 185 -14.88 -21.33 15.96
N ALA A 186 -15.56 -22.31 16.57
CA ALA A 186 -15.53 -22.60 18.00
C ALA A 186 -15.02 -24.03 18.20
N GLY A 187 -14.46 -24.32 19.37
CA GLY A 187 -13.73 -25.54 19.59
C GLY A 187 -12.37 -25.58 18.92
N ALA A 188 -11.55 -26.56 19.24
CA ALA A 188 -10.21 -26.67 18.73
C ALA A 188 -9.80 -28.10 18.37
N ALA A 189 -10.44 -29.11 18.97
CA ALA A 189 -10.15 -30.49 18.66
C ALA A 189 -10.67 -30.88 17.25
N SER A 190 -9.97 -31.78 16.59
CA SER A 190 -10.26 -32.19 15.20
C SER A 190 -10.42 -31.01 14.26
N PRO A 191 -9.34 -30.24 13.95
CA PRO A 191 -9.43 -29.06 13.11
C PRO A 191 -10.05 -29.36 11.75
N LEU A 192 -11.02 -28.53 11.34
CA LEU A 192 -11.72 -28.68 10.08
C LEU A 192 -10.78 -28.40 8.91
N GLN A 193 -10.85 -29.25 7.87
CA GLN A 193 -9.95 -29.18 6.72
C GLN A 193 -10.59 -28.38 5.58
N VAL A 194 -9.83 -27.44 5.04
CA VAL A 194 -10.14 -26.78 3.77
C VAL A 194 -9.77 -27.75 2.65
N GLN A 195 -10.76 -28.21 1.89
CA GLN A 195 -10.59 -29.34 0.97
C GLN A 195 -10.60 -28.92 -0.49
N HIS A 196 -11.46 -27.95 -0.83
CA HIS A 196 -11.72 -27.64 -2.22
C HIS A 196 -12.21 -26.21 -2.39
N LEU A 197 -11.73 -25.53 -3.45
CA LEU A 197 -12.31 -24.29 -3.95
C LEU A 197 -12.63 -24.47 -5.43
N GLN A 198 -13.86 -24.11 -5.82
CA GLN A 198 -14.27 -23.97 -7.21
C GLN A 198 -14.82 -22.57 -7.43
N LEU A 199 -14.57 -21.99 -8.58
CA LEU A 199 -15.14 -20.70 -9.01
C LEU A 199 -15.09 -20.58 -10.52
N ASN A 200 -15.72 -19.55 -11.06
CA ASN A 200 -15.67 -19.24 -12.49
C ASN A 200 -14.99 -17.91 -12.75
N VAL A 201 -14.23 -17.84 -13.84
CA VAL A 201 -13.51 -16.64 -14.30
C VAL A 201 -13.92 -16.32 -15.73
N THR A 202 -14.25 -15.08 -16.00
CA THR A 202 -14.61 -14.61 -17.35
C THR A 202 -13.96 -13.27 -17.66
N PRO A 203 -13.16 -13.15 -18.73
CA PRO A 203 -12.73 -14.21 -19.65
C PRO A 203 -11.63 -15.11 -19.04
N ALA A 204 -11.65 -16.40 -19.37
CA ALA A 204 -10.72 -17.38 -18.85
C ALA A 204 -9.26 -17.14 -19.27
N ASP A 205 -9.06 -16.69 -20.51
CA ASP A 205 -7.76 -16.43 -21.14
C ASP A 205 -7.06 -15.18 -20.62
N ALA A 206 -7.71 -14.41 -19.73
CA ALA A 206 -7.07 -13.29 -19.01
C ALA A 206 -6.26 -13.75 -17.80
N ILE A 207 -6.56 -14.93 -17.22
CA ILE A 207 -6.01 -15.39 -15.94
C ILE A 207 -5.15 -16.62 -16.10
N GLU A 208 -3.91 -16.50 -15.66
CA GLU A 208 -2.93 -17.59 -15.66
C GLU A 208 -3.16 -18.58 -14.51
N SER A 209 -3.49 -18.05 -13.32
CA SER A 209 -3.75 -18.89 -12.15
C SER A 209 -4.59 -18.17 -11.10
N VAL A 210 -5.29 -19.00 -10.30
CA VAL A 210 -6.00 -18.60 -9.09
C VAL A 210 -5.39 -19.34 -7.91
N THR A 211 -5.25 -18.67 -6.78
CA THR A 211 -4.66 -19.21 -5.54
C THR A 211 -5.59 -18.97 -4.37
N LEU A 212 -5.75 -19.98 -3.51
CA LEU A 212 -6.33 -19.83 -2.18
C LEU A 212 -5.21 -19.81 -1.15
N ARG A 213 -5.20 -18.81 -0.29
CA ARG A 213 -4.18 -18.67 0.77
C ARG A 213 -4.74 -18.12 2.07
N THR A 214 -4.02 -18.32 3.17
CA THR A 214 -4.28 -17.60 4.43
C THR A 214 -3.81 -16.15 4.31
N GLY A 215 -4.36 -15.23 5.12
CA GLY A 215 -3.93 -13.84 5.13
C GLY A 215 -4.49 -13.06 6.31
N ASN A 216 -4.12 -11.79 6.42
CA ASN A 216 -4.70 -10.90 7.42
C ASN A 216 -6.07 -10.36 6.97
N ALA A 217 -6.79 -9.75 7.92
CA ALA A 217 -8.18 -9.34 7.70
C ALA A 217 -8.34 -8.22 6.67
N ASP A 218 -7.35 -7.35 6.52
CA ASP A 218 -7.42 -6.17 5.66
C ASP A 218 -6.85 -6.41 4.25
N GLY A 219 -6.14 -7.54 4.02
CA GLY A 219 -5.51 -7.85 2.74
C GLY A 219 -4.34 -6.94 2.38
N THR A 220 -3.78 -6.24 3.36
CA THR A 220 -2.65 -5.32 3.15
C THR A 220 -1.31 -6.01 3.30
N SER A 221 -1.29 -7.19 3.92
CA SER A 221 -0.07 -7.98 4.06
C SER A 221 -0.37 -9.47 3.96
N PHE A 222 0.45 -10.18 3.20
CA PHE A 222 0.43 -11.64 3.12
C PHE A 222 1.72 -12.25 3.72
N ARG A 223 2.40 -11.48 4.58
CA ARG A 223 3.55 -11.99 5.32
C ARG A 223 3.13 -13.21 6.15
N ASN A 224 3.88 -14.31 5.98
CA ASN A 224 3.57 -15.61 6.57
C ASN A 224 2.26 -16.25 6.08
N SER A 225 1.71 -15.81 4.94
CA SER A 225 0.59 -16.51 4.32
C SER A 225 0.99 -17.92 3.89
N VAL A 226 0.05 -18.85 3.96
CA VAL A 226 0.23 -20.22 3.49
C VAL A 226 -0.68 -20.43 2.28
N VAL A 227 -0.12 -20.89 1.16
CA VAL A 227 -0.89 -21.30 -0.01
C VAL A 227 -1.57 -22.62 0.31
N LEU A 228 -2.89 -22.66 0.23
CA LEU A 228 -3.71 -23.85 0.50
C LEU A 228 -4.01 -24.59 -0.81
N GLY A 229 -4.10 -23.90 -1.93
CA GLY A 229 -4.33 -24.48 -3.24
C GLY A 229 -4.08 -23.50 -4.35
N LYS A 230 -3.69 -24.00 -5.54
CA LYS A 230 -3.47 -23.22 -6.76
C LYS A 230 -3.92 -23.99 -7.99
N GLY A 231 -4.54 -23.30 -8.95
CA GLY A 231 -4.99 -23.92 -10.20
C GLY A 231 -5.14 -22.91 -11.33
N LYS A 232 -5.40 -23.41 -12.52
CA LYS A 232 -5.61 -22.62 -13.74
C LYS A 232 -7.08 -22.69 -14.16
N PRO A 233 -7.63 -21.62 -14.78
CA PRO A 233 -8.93 -21.71 -15.42
C PRO A 233 -8.92 -22.75 -16.56
N ALA A 234 -9.97 -23.54 -16.64
CA ALA A 234 -10.28 -24.33 -17.82
C ALA A 234 -10.81 -23.44 -18.96
N ALA A 235 -10.94 -23.98 -20.16
CA ALA A 235 -11.41 -23.21 -21.32
C ALA A 235 -12.80 -22.61 -21.15
N ASP A 236 -13.65 -23.25 -20.33
CA ASP A 236 -14.99 -22.75 -19.98
C ASP A 236 -14.99 -21.73 -18.83
N GLY A 237 -13.81 -21.40 -18.28
CA GLY A 237 -13.64 -20.48 -17.16
C GLY A 237 -13.73 -21.12 -15.79
N THR A 238 -14.03 -22.41 -15.69
CA THR A 238 -14.06 -23.10 -14.41
C THR A 238 -12.65 -23.24 -13.83
N VAL A 239 -12.49 -22.87 -12.57
CA VAL A 239 -11.28 -23.06 -11.77
C VAL A 239 -11.60 -24.02 -10.64
N THR A 240 -10.82 -25.07 -10.52
CA THR A 240 -10.96 -26.08 -9.46
C THR A 240 -9.63 -26.27 -8.75
N LEU A 241 -9.59 -26.02 -7.44
CA LEU A 241 -8.42 -26.18 -6.58
C LEU A 241 -8.66 -27.28 -5.57
N ALA A 242 -7.80 -28.31 -5.57
CA ALA A 242 -7.63 -29.14 -4.39
C ALA A 242 -6.88 -28.31 -3.35
N CYS A 243 -7.38 -28.26 -2.11
CA CYS A 243 -6.82 -27.45 -1.06
C CYS A 243 -6.35 -28.31 0.11
N GLU A 244 -5.23 -27.93 0.72
CA GLU A 244 -4.67 -28.58 1.89
C GLU A 244 -4.42 -27.53 2.98
N GLY A 245 -5.19 -27.62 4.08
CA GLY A 245 -5.01 -26.74 5.22
C GLY A 245 -6.08 -26.88 6.26
N ALA A 246 -5.72 -26.75 7.53
CA ALA A 246 -6.62 -26.80 8.65
C ALA A 246 -7.00 -25.40 9.12
N LEU A 247 -8.29 -25.22 9.47
CA LEU A 247 -8.75 -24.03 10.16
C LEU A 247 -8.17 -23.97 11.58
N GLN A 248 -7.97 -22.75 12.08
CA GLN A 248 -7.55 -22.49 13.43
C GLN A 248 -8.76 -22.14 14.31
N PRO A 249 -8.69 -22.30 15.64
CA PRO A 249 -9.71 -21.79 16.54
C PRO A 249 -9.87 -20.27 16.42
N GLY A 250 -11.12 -19.81 16.37
CA GLY A 250 -11.46 -18.40 16.24
C GLY A 250 -11.60 -17.94 14.78
N GLU A 251 -11.07 -16.77 14.46
CA GLU A 251 -11.24 -16.15 13.15
C GLU A 251 -10.17 -16.65 12.15
N ASN A 252 -10.62 -17.17 11.01
CA ASN A 252 -9.79 -17.58 9.89
C ASN A 252 -10.09 -16.70 8.70
N ILE A 253 -9.06 -16.10 8.11
CA ILE A 253 -9.16 -15.30 6.89
C ILE A 253 -8.45 -16.04 5.76
N LEU A 254 -9.21 -16.37 4.73
CA LEU A 254 -8.71 -17.01 3.52
C LEU A 254 -8.92 -16.06 2.35
N TRP A 255 -7.87 -15.81 1.57
CA TRP A 255 -7.91 -14.96 0.40
C TRP A 255 -7.84 -15.77 -0.89
N VAL A 256 -8.70 -15.40 -1.84
CA VAL A 256 -8.52 -15.76 -3.24
C VAL A 256 -7.74 -14.64 -3.90
N ASP A 257 -6.63 -14.98 -4.51
CA ASP A 257 -5.87 -14.10 -5.39
C ASP A 257 -5.74 -14.69 -6.79
N ALA A 258 -5.46 -13.84 -7.77
CA ALA A 258 -5.32 -14.26 -9.16
C ALA A 258 -4.09 -13.62 -9.81
N THR A 259 -3.46 -14.36 -10.71
CA THR A 259 -2.36 -13.89 -11.54
C THR A 259 -2.86 -13.72 -12.97
N PRO A 260 -2.87 -12.50 -13.52
CA PRO A 260 -3.22 -12.31 -14.93
C PRO A 260 -2.09 -12.78 -15.85
N TYR A 261 -2.42 -13.28 -17.05
CA TYR A 261 -1.41 -13.50 -18.07
C TYR A 261 -0.66 -12.22 -18.43
N ALA A 262 0.62 -12.36 -18.79
CA ALA A 262 1.40 -11.24 -19.32
C ALA A 262 0.77 -10.63 -20.58
N THR A 263 0.05 -11.43 -21.37
CA THR A 263 -0.68 -11.06 -22.58
C THR A 263 -2.07 -10.53 -22.31
N ALA A 264 -2.60 -10.59 -21.08
CA ALA A 264 -3.92 -10.05 -20.74
C ALA A 264 -4.00 -8.56 -21.11
N LYS A 265 -5.12 -8.16 -21.74
CA LYS A 265 -5.33 -6.79 -22.20
C LYS A 265 -5.49 -5.84 -21.00
N VAL A 266 -4.64 -4.82 -20.91
CA VAL A 266 -4.78 -3.75 -19.90
C VAL A 266 -6.08 -3.00 -20.17
N GLY A 267 -6.89 -2.78 -19.12
CA GLY A 267 -8.23 -2.21 -19.20
C GLY A 267 -9.35 -3.24 -19.32
N ALA A 268 -9.04 -4.52 -19.62
CA ALA A 268 -10.05 -5.57 -19.64
C ALA A 268 -10.67 -5.79 -18.26
N GLU A 269 -11.98 -5.97 -18.21
CA GLU A 269 -12.70 -6.38 -17.00
C GLU A 269 -12.67 -7.90 -16.89
N VAL A 270 -12.21 -8.39 -15.75
CA VAL A 270 -12.27 -9.81 -15.37
C VAL A 270 -13.30 -9.99 -14.27
N ARG A 271 -14.16 -10.97 -14.44
CA ARG A 271 -15.22 -11.31 -13.50
C ARG A 271 -14.90 -12.65 -12.85
N PHE A 272 -14.95 -12.67 -11.53
CA PHE A 272 -14.89 -13.88 -10.70
C PHE A 272 -16.27 -14.07 -10.07
N HIS A 273 -16.83 -15.27 -10.16
CA HIS A 273 -18.18 -15.52 -9.69
C HIS A 273 -18.42 -16.98 -9.28
N SER A 274 -19.56 -17.25 -8.63
CA SER A 274 -20.05 -18.58 -8.24
C SER A 274 -19.03 -19.40 -7.44
N PRO A 275 -18.46 -18.86 -6.34
CA PRO A 275 -17.48 -19.60 -5.56
C PRO A 275 -18.15 -20.71 -4.74
N ILE A 276 -17.50 -21.87 -4.70
CA ILE A 276 -17.82 -23.02 -3.84
C ILE A 276 -16.59 -23.34 -3.02
N LEU A 277 -16.62 -23.09 -1.71
CA LEU A 277 -15.54 -23.45 -0.79
C LEU A 277 -16.01 -24.60 0.10
N LEU A 278 -15.36 -25.76 0.00
CA LEU A 278 -15.64 -26.91 0.85
C LEU A 278 -14.70 -26.95 2.05
N VAL A 279 -15.31 -26.96 3.22
CA VAL A 279 -14.61 -27.17 4.49
C VAL A 279 -15.31 -28.34 5.18
N ASP A 280 -14.57 -29.43 5.38
CA ASP A 280 -15.03 -30.66 5.99
C ASP A 280 -16.31 -31.21 5.33
N GLY A 281 -16.31 -31.23 3.98
CA GLY A 281 -17.41 -31.69 3.14
C GLY A 281 -18.64 -30.78 3.09
N LYS A 282 -18.59 -29.60 3.74
CA LYS A 282 -19.68 -28.63 3.74
C LYS A 282 -19.31 -27.36 3.00
N GLN A 283 -20.22 -26.87 2.16
CA GLN A 283 -20.04 -25.60 1.46
C GLN A 283 -20.09 -24.40 2.43
N ARG A 284 -19.17 -23.46 2.27
CA ARG A 284 -18.98 -22.30 3.14
C ARG A 284 -18.94 -20.97 2.41
N ALA A 285 -18.93 -20.95 1.08
CA ALA A 285 -18.96 -19.74 0.27
C ALA A 285 -20.38 -19.30 -0.08
N ASP A 286 -20.57 -18.01 -0.34
CA ASP A 286 -21.77 -17.47 -0.97
C ASP A 286 -21.67 -17.68 -2.48
N GLU A 287 -22.46 -18.60 -3.04
CA GLU A 287 -22.48 -18.92 -4.49
C GLU A 287 -22.88 -17.74 -5.37
N LYS A 288 -23.52 -16.72 -4.81
CA LYS A 288 -23.92 -15.51 -5.54
C LYS A 288 -22.86 -14.42 -5.52
N ALA A 289 -21.75 -14.63 -4.80
CA ALA A 289 -20.68 -13.67 -4.76
C ALA A 289 -20.08 -13.47 -6.15
N GLU A 290 -19.90 -12.19 -6.51
CA GLU A 290 -19.29 -11.78 -7.77
C GLU A 290 -18.34 -10.61 -7.49
N VAL A 291 -17.16 -10.64 -8.09
CA VAL A 291 -16.17 -9.55 -8.07
C VAL A 291 -15.71 -9.26 -9.49
N LYS A 292 -15.63 -7.97 -9.83
CA LYS A 292 -15.11 -7.47 -11.09
C LYS A 292 -13.83 -6.68 -10.82
N GLN A 293 -12.79 -7.01 -11.56
CA GLN A 293 -11.50 -6.31 -11.48
C GLN A 293 -11.04 -5.91 -12.87
N ARG A 294 -10.37 -4.75 -12.98
CA ARG A 294 -9.72 -4.35 -14.23
C ARG A 294 -8.27 -4.77 -14.23
N VAL A 295 -7.83 -5.32 -15.35
CA VAL A 295 -6.41 -5.59 -15.58
C VAL A 295 -5.69 -4.26 -15.77
N GLY A 296 -4.63 -4.07 -14.99
CA GLY A 296 -3.71 -2.95 -15.09
C GLY A 296 -2.27 -3.42 -15.26
N TYR A 297 -1.33 -2.52 -15.08
CA TYR A 297 0.10 -2.78 -15.18
C TYR A 297 0.85 -2.20 -13.98
N PHE A 298 1.78 -2.93 -13.41
CA PHE A 298 2.67 -2.42 -12.37
C PHE A 298 3.95 -1.91 -13.04
N LEU A 299 4.07 -0.59 -13.18
CA LEU A 299 5.11 0.05 -13.99
C LEU A 299 6.49 -0.02 -13.33
N ALA A 300 6.52 0.21 -12.01
CA ALA A 300 7.74 0.23 -11.24
C ALA A 300 7.50 -0.35 -9.84
N MET A 301 8.28 -1.35 -9.46
CA MET A 301 8.19 -2.08 -8.20
C MET A 301 9.44 -1.86 -7.34
N PRO A 302 9.34 -1.85 -6.01
CA PRO A 302 10.52 -1.88 -5.13
C PRO A 302 11.49 -2.99 -5.51
N ASP A 303 12.78 -2.71 -5.32
CA ASP A 303 13.92 -3.57 -5.66
C ASP A 303 14.14 -3.76 -7.17
N GLU A 304 13.35 -3.09 -8.02
CA GLU A 304 13.56 -3.10 -9.47
C GLU A 304 14.80 -2.30 -9.85
N GLN A 305 15.53 -2.80 -10.85
CA GLN A 305 16.69 -2.12 -11.40
C GLN A 305 16.26 -0.96 -12.27
N VAL A 306 16.83 0.22 -12.01
CA VAL A 306 16.64 1.43 -12.82
C VAL A 306 17.92 1.72 -13.57
N VAL A 307 17.83 1.81 -14.89
CA VAL A 307 18.97 2.13 -15.76
C VAL A 307 19.17 3.64 -15.81
N ASN A 308 20.41 4.09 -15.65
CA ASN A 308 20.75 5.51 -15.70
C ASN A 308 21.68 5.83 -16.91
N PRO A 309 21.11 6.22 -18.08
CA PRO A 309 21.89 6.62 -19.24
C PRO A 309 22.76 7.86 -19.00
N VAL A 310 22.34 8.75 -18.09
CA VAL A 310 23.07 9.96 -17.73
C VAL A 310 24.42 9.63 -17.08
N ARG A 311 24.50 8.44 -16.43
CA ARG A 311 25.74 7.87 -15.84
C ARG A 311 26.28 6.70 -16.64
N GLY A 312 26.20 6.75 -17.97
CA GLY A 312 26.79 5.73 -18.83
C GLY A 312 26.14 4.37 -18.79
N GLY A 313 24.87 4.27 -18.37
CA GLY A 313 24.10 3.03 -18.33
C GLY A 313 24.24 2.24 -17.02
N GLU A 314 24.74 2.87 -15.94
CA GLU A 314 24.70 2.28 -14.60
C GLU A 314 23.30 1.83 -14.24
N SER A 315 23.18 0.65 -13.59
CA SER A 315 21.91 0.12 -13.14
C SER A 315 21.92 -0.05 -11.62
N ARG A 316 20.89 0.45 -10.94
CA ARG A 316 20.79 0.43 -9.47
C ARG A 316 19.42 -0.03 -9.02
N PRO A 317 19.32 -0.87 -7.95
CA PRO A 317 18.03 -1.23 -7.36
C PRO A 317 17.41 -0.02 -6.69
N CYS A 318 16.11 0.14 -6.84
CA CYS A 318 15.34 1.24 -6.28
C CYS A 318 14.44 0.74 -5.15
N VAL A 319 14.54 1.36 -3.97
CA VAL A 319 13.77 0.95 -2.77
C VAL A 319 12.31 1.37 -2.88
N SER A 320 12.01 2.47 -3.57
CA SER A 320 10.65 3.01 -3.66
C SER A 320 10.48 3.91 -4.87
N PHE A 321 9.29 3.86 -5.47
CA PHE A 321 8.89 4.75 -6.57
C PHE A 321 7.70 5.59 -6.13
N ARG A 322 7.75 6.91 -6.40
CA ARG A 322 6.71 7.84 -5.99
C ARG A 322 6.48 8.95 -7.02
N ILE A 323 5.46 9.78 -6.79
CA ILE A 323 5.23 11.07 -7.45
C ILE A 323 5.01 10.92 -8.97
N PRO A 324 3.94 10.25 -9.40
CA PRO A 324 3.73 9.96 -10.83
C PRO A 324 3.28 11.19 -11.62
N GLY A 325 3.84 11.33 -12.82
CA GLY A 325 3.37 12.18 -13.90
C GLY A 325 3.05 11.37 -15.15
N LEU A 326 2.12 11.83 -16.00
CA LEU A 326 1.70 11.13 -17.23
C LEU A 326 1.29 12.14 -18.29
N ILE A 327 1.78 11.93 -19.51
CA ILE A 327 1.26 12.58 -20.71
C ILE A 327 1.02 11.55 -21.82
N ARG A 328 0.17 11.91 -22.77
CA ARG A 328 0.12 11.31 -24.10
C ARG A 328 0.65 12.33 -25.10
N THR A 329 1.68 11.95 -25.82
CA THR A 329 2.30 12.83 -26.83
C THR A 329 1.46 12.92 -28.09
N GLN A 330 1.77 13.88 -28.98
CA GLN A 330 1.11 14.03 -30.26
C GLN A 330 1.29 12.81 -31.18
N SER A 331 2.40 12.07 -31.03
CA SER A 331 2.62 10.79 -31.73
C SER A 331 1.77 9.64 -31.18
N GLY A 332 1.14 9.82 -30.02
CA GLY A 332 0.33 8.80 -29.34
C GLY A 332 1.07 8.02 -28.26
N THR A 333 2.35 8.25 -28.08
CA THR A 333 3.15 7.62 -27.01
C THR A 333 2.66 8.08 -25.63
N LEU A 334 2.50 7.13 -24.71
CA LEU A 334 2.32 7.45 -23.29
C LEU A 334 3.70 7.52 -22.62
N ILE A 335 3.96 8.60 -21.89
CA ILE A 335 5.16 8.76 -21.08
C ILE A 335 4.76 8.97 -19.63
N GLY A 336 5.13 8.00 -18.78
CA GLY A 336 5.03 8.10 -17.34
C GLY A 336 6.37 8.51 -16.73
N CYS A 337 6.36 9.39 -15.73
CA CYS A 337 7.57 9.78 -14.98
C CYS A 337 7.29 9.68 -13.47
N PHE A 338 8.34 9.49 -12.69
CA PHE A 338 8.24 9.36 -11.23
C PHE A 338 9.62 9.44 -10.55
N ASP A 339 9.61 9.66 -9.23
CA ASP A 339 10.81 9.55 -8.41
C ASP A 339 11.29 8.09 -8.35
N ALA A 340 12.59 7.89 -8.58
CA ALA A 340 13.32 6.66 -8.27
C ALA A 340 14.14 6.88 -6.99
N ARG A 341 13.70 6.30 -5.86
CA ARG A 341 14.27 6.52 -4.52
C ARG A 341 15.15 5.34 -4.11
N TYR A 342 16.45 5.55 -4.07
CA TYR A 342 17.43 4.45 -3.95
C TYR A 342 17.72 4.00 -2.54
N ARG A 343 17.64 4.86 -1.53
CA ARG A 343 18.09 4.56 -0.16
C ARG A 343 16.94 4.27 0.80
N ASN A 344 15.84 4.98 0.64
CA ASN A 344 14.68 4.90 1.51
C ASN A 344 13.48 5.57 0.82
N LYS A 345 12.33 5.61 1.48
CA LYS A 345 11.09 6.21 0.97
C LYS A 345 10.92 7.71 1.25
N ASN A 346 11.93 8.37 1.83
CA ASN A 346 11.83 9.78 2.22
C ASN A 346 11.82 10.69 0.98
N ASP A 347 11.26 11.89 1.17
CA ASP A 347 11.31 12.97 0.19
C ASP A 347 12.71 13.61 0.14
N LEU A 348 12.95 14.46 -0.86
CA LEU A 348 14.18 15.27 -0.97
C LEU A 348 14.45 16.05 0.35
N CYS A 349 15.69 16.16 0.83
CA CYS A 349 16.94 15.83 0.10
C CYS A 349 17.40 14.40 0.41
N GLU A 350 17.37 13.58 -0.59
CA GLU A 350 17.82 12.19 -0.58
C GLU A 350 18.35 11.80 -1.96
N ASP A 351 18.92 10.60 -2.08
CA ASP A 351 19.41 10.03 -3.34
C ASP A 351 18.21 9.61 -4.19
N ILE A 352 17.73 10.54 -5.01
CA ILE A 352 16.53 10.41 -5.83
C ILE A 352 16.86 10.92 -7.23
N ASP A 353 16.49 10.13 -8.25
CA ASP A 353 16.50 10.55 -9.65
C ASP A 353 15.05 10.59 -10.19
N VAL A 354 14.83 11.31 -11.27
CA VAL A 354 13.59 11.17 -12.04
C VAL A 354 13.77 10.07 -13.08
N ALA A 355 12.97 9.02 -12.92
CA ALA A 355 12.86 7.96 -13.91
C ALA A 355 11.58 8.10 -14.74
N MET A 356 11.60 7.50 -15.92
CA MET A 356 10.46 7.47 -16.82
C MET A 356 10.27 6.09 -17.45
N VAL A 357 9.05 5.86 -17.94
CA VAL A 357 8.63 4.70 -18.73
C VAL A 357 7.85 5.16 -19.95
N ARG A 358 7.92 4.39 -21.04
CA ARG A 358 7.24 4.69 -22.31
C ARG A 358 6.38 3.51 -22.75
N SER A 359 5.25 3.83 -23.36
CA SER A 359 4.37 2.88 -24.05
C SER A 359 3.99 3.45 -25.42
N GLU A 360 4.19 2.66 -26.47
CA GLU A 360 3.86 3.02 -27.86
C GLU A 360 2.59 2.31 -28.35
N ASP A 361 1.98 1.47 -27.51
CA ASP A 361 0.82 0.62 -27.82
C ASP A 361 -0.41 0.95 -26.95
N GLY A 362 -0.52 2.20 -26.51
CA GLY A 362 -1.66 2.65 -25.72
C GLY A 362 -1.69 2.07 -24.30
N GLY A 363 -0.55 1.80 -23.70
CA GLY A 363 -0.42 1.34 -22.30
C GLY A 363 -0.57 -0.17 -22.12
N GLN A 364 -0.52 -0.96 -23.20
CA GLN A 364 -0.58 -2.42 -23.11
C GLN A 364 0.76 -3.00 -22.65
N THR A 365 1.87 -2.43 -23.13
CA THR A 365 3.23 -2.74 -22.70
C THR A 365 4.00 -1.45 -22.39
N TRP A 366 5.03 -1.56 -21.55
CA TRP A 366 5.83 -0.43 -21.10
C TRP A 366 7.32 -0.80 -21.09
N SER A 367 8.17 0.19 -21.37
CA SER A 367 9.61 0.07 -21.16
C SER A 367 9.94 -0.15 -19.68
N LEU A 368 11.14 -0.64 -19.39
CA LEU A 368 11.68 -0.61 -18.03
C LEU A 368 11.92 0.85 -17.58
N PRO A 369 11.90 1.13 -16.26
CA PRO A 369 12.25 2.44 -15.75
C PRO A 369 13.66 2.86 -16.12
N THR A 370 13.78 4.06 -16.69
CA THR A 370 15.05 4.64 -17.14
C THR A 370 15.17 6.07 -16.64
N VAL A 371 16.32 6.44 -16.07
CA VAL A 371 16.56 7.80 -15.56
C VAL A 371 16.61 8.80 -16.71
N CYS A 372 15.86 9.89 -16.59
CA CYS A 372 15.90 11.03 -17.51
C CYS A 372 16.46 12.31 -16.88
N MET A 373 16.46 12.42 -15.54
CA MET A 373 17.12 13.50 -14.80
C MET A 373 17.86 12.93 -13.60
N ASP A 374 19.10 13.37 -13.43
CA ASP A 374 20.03 12.99 -12.37
C ASP A 374 20.83 14.23 -11.91
N ALA A 375 20.66 14.60 -10.65
CA ALA A 375 21.35 15.76 -10.06
C ALA A 375 22.76 15.45 -9.56
N GLY A 376 23.24 14.22 -9.71
CA GLY A 376 24.54 13.74 -9.26
C GLY A 376 24.45 12.63 -8.20
N PRO A 377 25.58 11.99 -7.86
CA PRO A 377 25.57 10.84 -6.95
C PRO A 377 25.37 11.23 -5.49
N GLY A 378 24.66 10.36 -4.76
CA GLY A 378 24.56 10.38 -3.29
C GLY A 378 23.50 11.31 -2.72
N ALA A 379 23.24 11.17 -1.44
CA ALA A 379 22.15 11.84 -0.72
C ALA A 379 22.21 13.37 -0.69
N ALA A 380 23.32 13.97 -1.08
CA ALA A 380 23.44 15.43 -1.22
C ALA A 380 23.01 15.96 -2.60
N ASN A 381 22.73 15.06 -3.53
CA ASN A 381 22.33 15.41 -4.88
C ASN A 381 21.13 14.54 -5.26
N GLY A 382 19.96 15.14 -5.30
CA GLY A 382 18.76 14.44 -5.72
C GLY A 382 17.82 15.35 -6.46
N CYS A 383 17.08 14.81 -7.42
CA CYS A 383 15.98 15.49 -8.09
C CYS A 383 14.71 14.65 -8.03
N GLY A 384 13.57 15.30 -7.83
CA GLY A 384 12.29 14.63 -7.68
C GLY A 384 11.10 15.58 -7.81
N ASP A 385 9.92 15.09 -7.49
CA ASP A 385 8.65 15.79 -7.72
C ASP A 385 8.47 16.19 -9.20
N PRO A 386 8.56 15.23 -10.15
CA PRO A 386 8.55 15.54 -11.57
C PRO A 386 7.21 16.09 -12.03
N CYS A 387 7.29 17.00 -13.00
CA CYS A 387 6.15 17.49 -13.76
C CYS A 387 6.51 17.52 -15.25
N ILE A 388 5.66 16.92 -16.08
CA ILE A 388 5.90 16.73 -17.51
C ILE A 388 4.86 17.47 -18.35
N LEU A 389 5.26 18.07 -19.47
CA LEU A 389 4.34 18.61 -20.49
C LEU A 389 4.93 18.47 -21.88
N GLN A 390 4.07 18.48 -22.90
CA GLN A 390 4.49 18.63 -24.29
C GLN A 390 4.08 20.01 -24.84
N ASP A 391 5.01 20.68 -25.48
CA ASP A 391 4.75 21.86 -26.30
C ASP A 391 4.02 21.43 -27.60
N ALA A 392 2.76 21.75 -27.69
CA ALA A 392 1.93 21.40 -28.86
C ALA A 392 2.38 22.08 -30.16
N THR A 393 3.17 23.16 -30.08
CA THR A 393 3.67 23.92 -31.22
C THR A 393 4.92 23.31 -31.84
N THR A 394 5.84 22.84 -31.00
CA THR A 394 7.14 22.31 -31.43
C THR A 394 7.24 20.79 -31.35
N GLY A 395 6.35 20.14 -30.60
CA GLY A 395 6.44 18.72 -30.26
C GLY A 395 7.43 18.41 -29.11
N ARG A 396 8.23 19.41 -28.66
CA ARG A 396 9.20 19.23 -27.57
C ARG A 396 8.50 18.85 -26.27
N ILE A 397 9.06 17.86 -25.59
CA ILE A 397 8.61 17.46 -24.26
C ILE A 397 9.53 18.09 -23.22
N TRP A 398 8.96 18.75 -22.24
CA TRP A 398 9.66 19.30 -21.09
C TRP A 398 9.38 18.47 -19.84
N MET A 399 10.42 18.13 -19.10
CA MET A 399 10.36 17.52 -17.78
C MET A 399 11.01 18.45 -16.78
N GLN A 400 10.31 18.78 -15.72
CA GLN A 400 10.81 19.60 -14.62
C GLN A 400 10.92 18.75 -13.37
N ALA A 401 11.93 19.00 -12.53
CA ALA A 401 12.03 18.48 -11.17
C ALA A 401 12.63 19.52 -10.21
N LEU A 402 12.30 19.36 -8.92
CA LEU A 402 13.05 20.04 -7.86
C LEU A 402 14.40 19.33 -7.69
N ALA A 403 15.51 20.05 -7.80
CA ALA A 403 16.83 19.53 -7.49
C ALA A 403 17.36 20.12 -6.18
N CYS A 404 17.97 19.26 -5.35
CA CYS A 404 18.65 19.63 -4.12
C CYS A 404 20.11 19.18 -4.20
N HIS A 405 21.04 20.13 -4.09
CA HIS A 405 22.49 19.87 -4.04
C HIS A 405 23.02 20.02 -2.61
N PHE A 406 22.22 19.62 -1.64
CA PHE A 406 22.53 19.65 -0.20
C PHE A 406 21.74 18.58 0.53
N ASN A 407 22.28 18.11 1.66
CA ASN A 407 21.56 17.18 2.54
C ASN A 407 21.52 17.75 3.96
N ARG A 408 20.41 18.40 4.31
CA ARG A 408 20.13 18.96 5.64
C ARG A 408 18.77 18.58 6.17
N GLY A 409 18.15 17.53 5.60
CA GLY A 409 16.77 17.08 5.88
C GLY A 409 15.77 17.48 4.78
N PRO A 410 14.47 17.42 5.02
CA PRO A 410 13.43 17.65 4.01
C PRO A 410 13.59 19.03 3.33
N SER A 411 13.56 19.06 2.01
CA SER A 411 13.79 20.25 1.16
C SER A 411 12.98 21.48 1.57
N ILE A 412 11.70 21.29 1.91
CA ILE A 412 10.81 22.36 2.34
C ILE A 412 11.20 23.02 3.68
N ARG A 413 12.05 22.37 4.50
CA ARG A 413 12.52 22.89 5.80
C ARG A 413 13.97 23.34 5.76
N CYS A 414 14.75 22.83 4.84
CA CYS A 414 16.19 23.00 4.80
C CYS A 414 16.66 23.90 3.65
N SER A 415 15.79 24.17 2.65
CA SER A 415 16.05 25.14 1.61
C SER A 415 16.08 26.56 2.18
N SER A 416 17.12 27.30 1.86
CA SER A 416 17.32 28.68 2.30
C SER A 416 16.77 29.69 1.30
N THR A 417 16.73 30.97 1.68
CA THR A 417 16.55 32.09 0.75
C THR A 417 17.77 32.28 -0.14
N GLY A 418 17.64 33.05 -1.21
CA GLY A 418 18.72 33.29 -2.21
C GLY A 418 18.68 32.25 -3.32
N MET A 419 19.80 32.19 -4.09
CA MET A 419 19.90 31.40 -5.34
C MET A 419 21.03 30.36 -5.32
N ASP A 420 21.76 30.24 -4.21
CA ASP A 420 22.92 29.34 -4.08
C ASP A 420 22.47 27.88 -4.12
N PRO A 421 22.85 27.06 -5.13
CA PRO A 421 22.45 25.66 -5.23
C PRO A 421 22.86 24.82 -4.01
N ALA A 422 23.95 25.16 -3.33
CA ALA A 422 24.40 24.46 -2.12
C ALA A 422 23.54 24.74 -0.90
N LYS A 423 22.52 25.60 -1.00
CA LYS A 423 21.67 26.03 0.13
C LYS A 423 20.18 26.10 -0.19
N THR A 424 19.81 26.21 -1.46
CA THR A 424 18.42 26.37 -1.88
C THR A 424 18.05 25.42 -3.00
N GLY A 425 16.84 24.87 -2.95
CA GLY A 425 16.31 23.99 -3.99
C GLY A 425 16.24 24.71 -5.34
N GLN A 426 16.57 23.98 -6.38
CA GLN A 426 16.69 24.47 -7.74
C GLN A 426 15.54 23.95 -8.59
N TRP A 427 15.03 24.78 -9.50
CA TRP A 427 14.12 24.35 -10.55
C TRP A 427 14.96 23.95 -11.76
N GLU A 428 15.09 22.65 -11.93
CA GLU A 428 15.87 22.07 -13.01
C GLU A 428 14.95 21.36 -14.01
N MET A 429 15.36 21.38 -15.27
CA MET A 429 14.58 20.85 -16.38
C MET A 429 15.46 20.08 -17.34
N VAL A 430 14.85 19.13 -18.04
CA VAL A 430 15.36 18.52 -19.26
C VAL A 430 14.30 18.56 -20.33
N TYR A 431 14.68 18.40 -21.60
CA TYR A 431 13.75 18.29 -22.70
C TYR A 431 14.10 17.14 -23.64
N SER A 432 13.10 16.67 -24.38
CA SER A 432 13.23 15.69 -25.45
C SER A 432 12.60 16.21 -26.73
N ASP A 433 13.31 16.04 -27.85
CA ASP A 433 12.84 16.37 -29.21
C ASP A 433 12.51 15.11 -30.02
N ASP A 434 12.63 13.92 -29.45
CA ASP A 434 12.48 12.62 -30.11
C ASP A 434 11.47 11.72 -29.41
N ASP A 435 10.40 12.33 -28.89
CA ASP A 435 9.28 11.63 -28.24
C ASP A 435 9.69 10.86 -26.95
N GLY A 436 10.62 11.45 -26.18
CA GLY A 436 11.09 10.91 -24.90
C GLY A 436 12.08 9.74 -25.01
N LYS A 437 12.69 9.52 -26.19
CA LYS A 437 13.71 8.49 -26.36
C LYS A 437 15.06 8.94 -25.77
N THR A 438 15.41 10.19 -26.00
CA THR A 438 16.61 10.81 -25.41
C THR A 438 16.26 12.14 -24.75
N TRP A 439 17.08 12.56 -23.79
CA TRP A 439 16.87 13.76 -23.00
C TRP A 439 18.11 14.66 -23.03
N SER A 440 17.89 15.96 -23.00
CA SER A 440 18.96 16.98 -22.94
C SER A 440 19.72 16.91 -21.62
N GLY A 441 20.86 17.62 -21.56
CA GLY A 441 21.46 18.00 -20.28
C GLY A 441 20.50 18.90 -19.46
N ILE A 442 20.81 19.05 -18.18
CA ILE A 442 20.02 19.87 -17.23
C ILE A 442 20.04 21.33 -17.62
N VAL A 443 18.88 21.97 -17.63
CA VAL A 443 18.64 23.40 -17.79
C VAL A 443 18.12 23.96 -16.48
N ASN A 444 18.91 24.73 -15.76
CA ASN A 444 18.53 25.39 -14.52
C ASN A 444 17.92 26.76 -14.78
N VAL A 445 16.61 26.90 -14.46
CA VAL A 445 15.87 28.16 -14.68
C VAL A 445 15.54 28.90 -13.37
N THR A 446 16.07 28.46 -12.24
CA THR A 446 15.79 29.01 -10.92
C THR A 446 15.87 30.53 -10.87
N LYS A 447 16.92 31.10 -11.42
CA LYS A 447 17.15 32.58 -11.44
C LYS A 447 16.10 33.36 -12.23
N GLN A 448 15.34 32.70 -13.12
CA GLN A 448 14.29 33.35 -13.91
C GLN A 448 12.97 33.43 -13.14
N ILE A 449 12.72 32.46 -12.22
CA ILE A 449 11.40 32.24 -11.64
C ILE A 449 11.35 32.35 -10.13
N LYS A 450 12.48 32.33 -9.42
CA LYS A 450 12.53 32.40 -7.96
C LYS A 450 12.88 33.80 -7.48
N LYS A 451 12.18 34.32 -6.46
CA LYS A 451 12.59 35.54 -5.74
C LYS A 451 13.60 35.21 -4.66
N ASP A 452 14.53 36.14 -4.37
CA ASP A 452 15.58 35.94 -3.34
C ASP A 452 14.98 35.68 -1.94
N GLU A 453 13.86 36.29 -1.60
CA GLU A 453 13.19 36.14 -0.32
C GLU A 453 12.48 34.80 -0.17
N TRP A 454 12.18 34.07 -1.24
CA TRP A 454 11.55 32.75 -1.14
C TRP A 454 12.58 31.69 -0.73
N THR A 455 12.16 30.76 0.10
CA THR A 455 12.99 29.61 0.43
C THR A 455 12.96 28.56 -0.68
N LEU A 456 11.84 28.46 -1.41
CA LEU A 456 11.65 27.42 -2.42
C LEU A 456 10.62 27.83 -3.47
N ILE A 457 10.81 27.40 -4.70
CA ILE A 457 9.78 27.24 -5.73
C ILE A 457 9.96 25.87 -6.37
N LEU A 458 8.89 25.11 -6.54
CA LEU A 458 8.89 23.79 -7.17
C LEU A 458 7.57 23.56 -7.89
N ALA A 459 7.51 22.56 -8.79
CA ALA A 459 6.26 22.25 -9.47
C ALA A 459 5.18 21.69 -8.52
N GLY A 460 3.94 21.80 -8.94
CA GLY A 460 2.90 20.85 -8.55
C GLY A 460 3.15 19.57 -9.35
N PRO A 461 3.51 18.44 -8.70
CA PRO A 461 3.92 17.24 -9.44
C PRO A 461 2.79 16.65 -10.27
N GLY A 462 3.13 15.99 -11.37
CA GLY A 462 2.18 15.40 -12.30
C GLY A 462 2.37 15.90 -13.74
N CYS A 463 1.45 16.70 -14.28
CA CYS A 463 1.60 17.25 -15.62
C CYS A 463 1.27 18.74 -15.70
N GLY A 464 1.95 19.43 -16.62
CA GLY A 464 1.62 20.78 -17.07
C GLY A 464 0.77 20.75 -18.33
N ILE A 465 0.53 21.92 -18.92
CA ILE A 465 -0.24 22.10 -20.14
C ILE A 465 0.46 23.01 -21.15
N CYS A 466 0.15 22.82 -22.43
CA CYS A 466 0.30 23.82 -23.46
C CYS A 466 -1.09 24.40 -23.74
N THR A 467 -1.26 25.71 -23.54
CA THR A 467 -2.56 26.36 -23.76
C THR A 467 -2.88 26.46 -25.24
N SER A 468 -4.15 26.75 -25.56
CA SER A 468 -4.62 27.00 -26.92
C SER A 468 -3.88 28.15 -27.65
N LYS A 469 -3.18 29.01 -26.88
CA LYS A 469 -2.33 30.11 -27.38
C LYS A 469 -0.85 29.77 -27.42
N GLY A 470 -0.47 28.51 -27.23
CA GLY A 470 0.93 28.07 -27.23
C GLY A 470 1.73 28.45 -25.98
N VAL A 471 1.07 28.89 -24.90
CA VAL A 471 1.76 29.15 -23.62
C VAL A 471 1.98 27.84 -22.89
N LEU A 472 3.22 27.53 -22.56
CA LEU A 472 3.57 26.39 -21.70
C LEU A 472 3.34 26.77 -20.24
N VAL A 473 2.65 25.94 -19.49
CA VAL A 473 2.32 26.22 -18.08
C VAL A 473 2.54 24.97 -17.21
N PHE A 474 3.45 25.10 -16.26
CA PHE A 474 3.59 24.16 -15.15
C PHE A 474 2.80 24.65 -13.94
N PRO A 475 2.03 23.80 -13.27
CA PRO A 475 1.56 24.10 -11.92
C PRO A 475 2.76 24.21 -10.99
N ALA A 476 2.72 25.15 -10.03
CA ALA A 476 3.85 25.43 -9.16
C ALA A 476 3.41 25.77 -7.73
N GLN A 477 4.37 25.75 -6.82
CA GLN A 477 4.17 26.15 -5.42
C GLN A 477 5.37 26.99 -4.94
N ILE A 478 5.06 28.03 -4.20
CA ILE A 478 6.03 28.95 -3.58
C ILE A 478 6.08 28.69 -2.09
N TRP A 479 7.26 28.72 -1.50
CA TRP A 479 7.45 28.69 -0.06
C TRP A 479 8.16 29.98 0.39
N ASP A 480 7.46 30.78 1.21
CA ASP A 480 7.94 32.02 1.80
C ASP A 480 7.62 32.00 3.29
N THR A 481 8.59 31.61 4.09
CA THR A 481 8.44 31.44 5.55
C THR A 481 8.16 32.73 6.29
N LYS A 482 8.35 33.90 5.67
CA LYS A 482 8.04 35.22 6.26
C LYS A 482 6.56 35.58 6.15
N LYS A 483 5.80 34.88 5.27
CA LYS A 483 4.38 35.19 5.08
C LYS A 483 3.49 34.41 6.07
N LYS A 484 2.30 34.95 6.35
CA LYS A 484 1.25 34.29 7.13
C LYS A 484 0.79 32.99 6.47
N ALA A 485 0.80 32.91 5.14
CA ALA A 485 0.60 31.69 4.34
C ALA A 485 1.95 31.28 3.75
N PRO A 486 2.77 30.49 4.45
CA PRO A 486 4.17 30.23 4.05
C PRO A 486 4.27 29.40 2.77
N SER A 487 3.23 28.66 2.37
CA SER A 487 3.13 27.95 1.10
C SER A 487 1.91 28.42 0.31
N GLN A 488 2.08 28.66 -0.97
CA GLN A 488 1.03 29.11 -1.87
C GLN A 488 1.21 28.45 -3.24
N SER A 489 0.11 27.89 -3.78
CA SER A 489 0.07 27.41 -5.15
C SER A 489 0.18 28.57 -6.15
N THR A 490 0.78 28.32 -7.29
CA THR A 490 0.95 29.26 -8.40
C THR A 490 1.16 28.51 -9.72
N ILE A 491 1.64 29.22 -10.74
CA ILE A 491 2.09 28.64 -12.01
C ILE A 491 3.46 29.18 -12.39
N CYS A 492 4.21 28.37 -13.16
CA CYS A 492 5.38 28.77 -13.89
C CYS A 492 5.08 28.62 -15.39
N TYR A 493 5.42 29.61 -16.22
CA TYR A 493 5.02 29.61 -17.63
C TYR A 493 6.08 30.16 -18.57
N SER A 494 6.00 29.75 -19.85
CA SER A 494 6.79 30.27 -20.97
C SER A 494 5.86 30.64 -22.13
N LYS A 495 6.19 31.76 -22.81
CA LYS A 495 5.49 32.27 -24.01
C LYS A 495 6.32 32.12 -25.28
N ASP A 496 7.50 31.56 -25.19
CA ASP A 496 8.50 31.49 -26.26
C ASP A 496 9.09 30.08 -26.41
N ASN A 497 8.22 29.06 -26.22
CA ASN A 497 8.53 27.64 -26.37
C ASN A 497 9.65 27.17 -25.44
N GLY A 498 9.67 27.69 -24.20
CA GLY A 498 10.59 27.28 -23.16
C GLY A 498 11.97 27.99 -23.18
N LYS A 499 12.16 29.06 -24.00
CA LYS A 499 13.41 29.84 -24.02
C LYS A 499 13.56 30.69 -22.75
N THR A 500 12.44 31.30 -22.31
CA THR A 500 12.37 32.03 -21.04
C THR A 500 11.17 31.58 -20.21
N TRP A 501 11.35 31.65 -18.89
CA TRP A 501 10.34 31.23 -17.92
C TRP A 501 9.98 32.37 -16.98
N HIS A 502 8.71 32.38 -16.59
CA HIS A 502 8.13 33.37 -15.70
C HIS A 502 7.29 32.67 -14.65
N TYR A 503 6.96 33.36 -13.56
CA TYR A 503 6.07 32.84 -12.51
C TYR A 503 4.85 33.75 -12.33
N GLY A 504 3.75 33.16 -11.84
CA GLY A 504 2.60 33.88 -11.33
C GLY A 504 2.74 34.21 -9.83
N GLU A 505 1.95 35.15 -9.31
CA GLU A 505 1.84 35.37 -7.87
C GLU A 505 1.15 34.19 -7.21
N GLY A 506 1.42 33.97 -5.91
CA GLY A 506 0.76 32.90 -5.15
C GLY A 506 -0.72 33.18 -4.94
N VAL A 507 -1.55 32.11 -4.98
CA VAL A 507 -2.97 32.23 -4.61
C VAL A 507 -3.12 32.77 -3.18
N PRO A 508 -4.12 33.60 -2.87
CA PRO A 508 -4.29 34.20 -1.54
C PRO A 508 -4.82 33.18 -0.51
N PHE A 509 -4.21 31.99 -0.47
CA PHE A 509 -4.64 30.87 0.35
C PHE A 509 -3.43 29.96 0.68
N ARG A 510 -3.36 29.44 1.91
CA ARG A 510 -2.34 28.50 2.30
C ARG A 510 -2.57 27.15 1.60
N SER A 511 -1.78 26.87 0.60
CA SER A 511 -1.85 25.69 -0.26
C SER A 511 -0.45 25.28 -0.70
N SER A 512 -0.32 24.13 -1.35
CA SER A 512 0.96 23.62 -1.86
C SER A 512 0.78 23.03 -3.27
N GLU A 513 0.92 21.75 -3.45
CA GLU A 513 0.82 21.05 -4.72
C GLU A 513 -0.50 21.37 -5.44
N CYS A 514 -0.43 21.55 -6.75
CA CYS A 514 -1.58 21.95 -7.53
C CYS A 514 -1.54 21.36 -8.94
N GLN A 515 -2.69 21.46 -9.64
CA GLN A 515 -2.79 21.10 -11.05
C GLN A 515 -3.53 22.20 -11.80
N VAL A 516 -3.16 22.41 -13.07
CA VAL A 516 -3.67 23.48 -13.88
C VAL A 516 -4.35 22.96 -15.15
N VAL A 517 -5.46 23.59 -15.54
CA VAL A 517 -6.10 23.40 -16.85
C VAL A 517 -6.53 24.73 -17.43
N GLU A 518 -6.56 24.79 -18.78
CA GLU A 518 -7.22 25.89 -19.48
C GLU A 518 -8.72 25.60 -19.57
N LEU A 519 -9.57 26.56 -19.16
CA LEU A 519 -11.02 26.48 -19.32
C LEU A 519 -11.45 26.93 -20.71
N ALA A 520 -12.70 26.64 -21.14
CA ALA A 520 -13.23 26.98 -22.46
C ALA A 520 -13.18 28.48 -22.78
N ASN A 521 -13.19 29.33 -21.77
CA ASN A 521 -13.10 30.80 -21.92
C ASN A 521 -11.64 31.34 -21.95
N GLY A 522 -10.65 30.44 -22.00
CA GLY A 522 -9.23 30.78 -22.03
C GLY A 522 -8.64 31.18 -20.67
N SER A 523 -9.41 31.15 -19.57
CA SER A 523 -8.85 31.31 -18.24
C SER A 523 -8.18 30.02 -17.77
N LEU A 524 -7.21 30.12 -16.87
CA LEU A 524 -6.62 28.95 -16.22
C LEU A 524 -7.31 28.68 -14.90
N MET A 525 -7.65 27.42 -14.65
CA MET A 525 -8.13 26.93 -13.35
C MET A 525 -6.98 26.19 -12.65
N LEU A 526 -6.76 26.49 -11.38
CA LEU A 526 -5.78 25.84 -10.52
C LEU A 526 -6.50 25.14 -9.37
N THR A 527 -6.32 23.81 -9.24
CA THR A 527 -6.78 23.04 -8.08
C THR A 527 -5.60 22.84 -7.13
N CYS A 528 -5.75 23.21 -5.87
CA CYS A 528 -4.66 23.32 -4.91
C CYS A 528 -4.87 22.40 -3.72
N ARG A 529 -3.83 21.69 -3.31
CA ARG A 529 -3.77 20.93 -2.05
C ARG A 529 -3.95 21.88 -0.88
N ASN A 530 -4.94 21.57 -0.04
CA ASN A 530 -5.38 22.44 1.04
C ASN A 530 -4.56 22.21 2.33
N GLU A 531 -3.55 23.05 2.55
CA GLU A 531 -2.70 22.99 3.74
C GLU A 531 -3.39 23.51 5.01
N GLN A 532 -4.60 24.07 4.91
CA GLN A 532 -5.42 24.41 6.09
C GLN A 532 -6.21 23.21 6.61
N ARG A 533 -6.20 22.07 5.86
CA ARG A 533 -6.78 20.78 6.25
C ARG A 533 -8.28 20.85 6.58
N THR A 534 -9.02 21.66 5.84
CA THR A 534 -10.48 21.81 6.03
C THR A 534 -11.30 20.70 5.38
N GLY A 535 -10.65 19.71 4.74
CA GLY A 535 -11.32 18.59 4.08
C GLY A 535 -11.88 18.91 2.70
N LYS A 536 -11.67 20.12 2.18
CA LYS A 536 -12.18 20.57 0.87
C LYS A 536 -11.08 21.18 0.01
N ARG A 537 -11.14 20.87 -1.30
CA ARG A 537 -10.16 21.32 -2.29
C ARG A 537 -10.25 22.83 -2.51
N ALA A 538 -9.12 23.52 -2.50
CA ALA A 538 -9.04 24.93 -2.87
C ALA A 538 -8.94 25.05 -4.40
N ILE A 539 -9.74 25.95 -5.01
CA ILE A 539 -9.81 26.11 -6.46
C ILE A 539 -9.80 27.59 -6.80
N PHE A 540 -8.89 28.00 -7.68
CA PHE A 540 -8.74 29.37 -8.12
C PHE A 540 -8.71 29.46 -9.65
N THR A 541 -9.00 30.64 -10.19
CA THR A 541 -8.89 30.93 -11.63
C THR A 541 -8.11 32.23 -11.87
N THR A 542 -7.43 32.30 -13.03
CA THR A 542 -6.73 33.49 -13.48
C THR A 542 -6.96 33.71 -14.98
N ARG A 543 -6.91 34.99 -15.44
CA ARG A 543 -6.97 35.39 -16.85
C ARG A 543 -5.67 36.07 -17.32
N ASP A 544 -4.76 36.31 -16.43
CA ASP A 544 -3.56 37.11 -16.62
C ASP A 544 -2.27 36.38 -16.24
N LEU A 545 -2.27 35.03 -16.43
CA LEU A 545 -1.16 34.14 -16.13
C LEU A 545 -0.67 34.26 -14.67
N GLY A 546 -1.64 34.32 -13.74
CA GLY A 546 -1.37 34.27 -12.31
C GLY A 546 -0.96 35.61 -11.71
N LYS A 547 -1.05 36.73 -12.40
CA LYS A 547 -0.88 38.06 -11.78
C LYS A 547 -1.96 38.30 -10.73
N THR A 548 -3.18 37.88 -11.02
CA THR A 548 -4.33 37.90 -10.09
C THR A 548 -5.06 36.57 -10.07
N TRP A 549 -5.60 36.21 -8.91
CA TRP A 549 -6.34 34.97 -8.68
C TRP A 549 -7.71 35.26 -8.10
N GLN A 550 -8.74 34.59 -8.61
CA GLN A 550 -10.11 34.64 -8.11
C GLN A 550 -10.53 33.25 -7.66
N PRO A 551 -11.19 33.10 -6.49
CA PRO A 551 -11.75 31.82 -6.11
C PRO A 551 -12.80 31.34 -7.11
N HIS A 552 -12.73 30.08 -7.51
CA HIS A 552 -13.74 29.46 -8.35
C HIS A 552 -15.05 29.27 -7.56
N ALA A 553 -16.20 29.20 -8.24
CA ALA A 553 -17.52 29.04 -7.61
C ALA A 553 -17.61 27.82 -6.67
N THR A 554 -16.82 26.78 -6.91
CA THR A 554 -16.76 25.56 -6.11
C THR A 554 -15.56 25.48 -5.15
N HIS A 555 -14.82 26.59 -4.99
CA HIS A 555 -13.74 26.70 -4.03
C HIS A 555 -14.20 26.28 -2.63
N LEU A 556 -13.49 25.33 -2.01
CA LEU A 556 -13.76 24.75 -0.70
C LEU A 556 -15.17 24.15 -0.52
N LYS A 557 -15.80 23.69 -1.62
CA LYS A 557 -17.18 23.17 -1.58
C LYS A 557 -17.32 21.78 -2.20
N ALA A 558 -16.94 21.61 -3.46
CA ALA A 558 -17.35 20.48 -4.28
C ALA A 558 -16.48 19.24 -4.10
N LEU A 559 -15.16 19.39 -4.06
CA LEU A 559 -14.22 18.28 -4.06
C LEU A 559 -13.66 18.03 -2.67
N GLN A 560 -13.60 16.77 -2.28
CA GLN A 560 -12.93 16.32 -1.08
C GLN A 560 -11.42 16.54 -1.20
N ASP A 561 -10.74 16.85 -0.12
CA ASP A 561 -9.28 16.98 -0.04
C ASP A 561 -8.76 16.41 1.28
N CYS A 562 -8.08 15.29 1.20
CA CYS A 562 -7.42 14.67 2.35
C CYS A 562 -6.06 15.30 2.69
N THR A 563 -5.71 16.42 2.07
CA THR A 563 -4.39 17.08 2.08
C THR A 563 -3.39 16.24 1.28
N CYS A 564 -3.71 16.02 -0.01
CA CYS A 564 -2.90 15.25 -0.95
C CYS A 564 -2.85 15.95 -2.32
N GLN A 565 -1.86 15.59 -3.13
CA GLN A 565 -1.85 15.91 -4.56
C GLN A 565 -3.12 15.31 -5.23
N ALA A 566 -3.51 15.85 -6.35
CA ALA A 566 -4.59 15.34 -7.19
C ALA A 566 -4.30 15.73 -8.64
N SER A 567 -4.77 14.94 -9.60
CA SER A 567 -4.62 15.24 -11.03
C SER A 567 -5.87 15.87 -11.60
N LEU A 568 -5.70 16.85 -12.50
CA LEU A 568 -6.79 17.52 -13.21
C LEU A 568 -6.39 17.69 -14.67
N VAL A 569 -7.25 17.25 -15.61
CA VAL A 569 -7.06 17.47 -17.03
C VAL A 569 -8.36 17.94 -17.69
N ALA A 570 -8.23 18.74 -18.75
CA ALA A 570 -9.32 19.08 -19.64
C ALA A 570 -9.21 18.24 -20.90
N VAL A 571 -10.30 17.59 -21.30
CA VAL A 571 -10.34 16.70 -22.47
C VAL A 571 -11.50 17.06 -23.39
N GLN A 572 -11.32 16.82 -24.69
CA GLN A 572 -12.37 16.92 -25.68
C GLN A 572 -12.78 15.51 -26.12
N SER A 573 -13.99 15.10 -25.75
CA SER A 573 -14.55 13.81 -26.15
C SER A 573 -15.50 14.00 -27.35
N PRO A 574 -15.43 13.13 -28.37
CA PRO A 574 -16.40 13.11 -29.46
C PRO A 574 -17.83 12.90 -28.97
N GLU A 575 -18.06 12.07 -27.97
CA GLU A 575 -19.38 11.69 -27.45
C GLU A 575 -19.90 12.67 -26.39
N TYR A 576 -19.03 13.12 -25.46
CA TYR A 576 -19.43 13.89 -24.27
C TYR A 576 -19.10 15.38 -24.37
N GLY A 577 -18.45 15.82 -25.44
CA GLY A 577 -17.97 17.19 -25.59
C GLY A 577 -16.78 17.46 -24.65
N ARG A 578 -16.67 18.69 -24.19
CA ARG A 578 -15.60 19.10 -23.28
C ARG A 578 -15.87 18.62 -21.85
N LEU A 579 -14.87 17.97 -21.27
CA LEU A 579 -14.90 17.47 -19.89
C LEU A 579 -13.69 17.95 -19.11
N LEU A 580 -13.87 18.16 -17.82
CA LEU A 580 -12.78 18.13 -16.84
C LEU A 580 -12.80 16.75 -16.15
N LEU A 581 -11.64 16.11 -16.07
CA LEU A 581 -11.43 14.87 -15.33
C LEU A 581 -10.53 15.13 -14.13
N TYR A 582 -10.87 14.56 -12.99
CA TYR A 582 -10.17 14.80 -11.72
C TYR A 582 -9.94 13.49 -10.97
N SER A 583 -8.66 13.16 -10.69
CA SER A 583 -8.27 11.96 -9.94
C SER A 583 -7.66 12.35 -8.59
N HIS A 584 -8.18 11.76 -7.54
CA HIS A 584 -7.76 12.06 -6.16
C HIS A 584 -8.11 10.93 -5.19
N PRO A 585 -7.47 10.88 -3.99
CA PRO A 585 -8.01 10.10 -2.88
C PRO A 585 -9.27 10.78 -2.32
N ASP A 586 -10.43 10.14 -2.47
CA ASP A 586 -11.72 10.66 -1.98
C ASP A 586 -11.95 10.23 -0.52
N SER A 587 -11.09 10.71 0.36
CA SER A 587 -10.94 10.26 1.73
C SER A 587 -11.02 11.41 2.72
N PRO A 588 -11.34 11.14 4.00
CA PRO A 588 -11.20 12.12 5.07
C PRO A 588 -9.75 12.65 5.21
N VAL A 589 -9.60 13.81 5.83
CA VAL A 589 -8.28 14.41 6.08
C VAL A 589 -7.34 13.43 6.77
N ARG A 590 -6.11 13.32 6.26
CA ARG A 590 -5.01 12.43 6.68
C ARG A 590 -5.14 10.96 6.25
N PHE A 591 -6.25 10.54 5.64
CA PHE A 591 -6.34 9.22 5.03
C PHE A 591 -6.09 9.35 3.52
N ARG A 592 -5.41 8.38 2.93
CA ARG A 592 -5.13 8.33 1.49
C ARG A 592 -5.52 6.95 0.97
N ASN A 593 -6.82 6.80 0.74
CA ASN A 593 -7.42 5.61 0.16
C ASN A 593 -8.55 6.04 -0.80
N THR A 594 -9.27 5.07 -1.35
CA THR A 594 -10.43 5.35 -2.20
C THR A 594 -10.07 6.26 -3.37
N MET A 595 -9.07 5.84 -4.15
CA MET A 595 -8.65 6.55 -5.34
C MET A 595 -9.80 6.63 -6.32
N THR A 596 -10.23 7.86 -6.63
CA THR A 596 -11.48 8.13 -7.34
C THR A 596 -11.24 9.01 -8.56
N LEU A 597 -11.85 8.66 -9.68
CA LEU A 597 -11.86 9.46 -10.91
C LEU A 597 -13.22 10.09 -11.12
N ARG A 598 -13.29 11.43 -11.14
CA ARG A 598 -14.50 12.24 -11.30
C ARG A 598 -14.53 12.95 -12.64
N SER A 599 -15.72 13.28 -13.12
CA SER A 599 -15.90 14.12 -14.30
C SER A 599 -16.81 15.34 -14.04
N SER A 600 -16.56 16.41 -14.81
CA SER A 600 -17.41 17.60 -14.88
C SER A 600 -17.65 17.99 -16.33
N ARG A 601 -18.91 18.26 -16.68
CA ARG A 601 -19.35 18.72 -18.03
C ARG A 601 -19.54 20.24 -18.12
N ASN A 602 -19.23 20.98 -17.06
CA ASN A 602 -19.56 22.40 -16.92
C ASN A 602 -18.46 23.22 -16.24
N GLU A 603 -17.21 22.94 -16.64
CA GLU A 603 -16.03 23.70 -16.19
C GLU A 603 -15.87 23.67 -14.65
N GLY A 604 -16.10 22.51 -14.05
CA GLY A 604 -15.92 22.29 -12.61
C GLY A 604 -17.03 22.87 -11.71
N LYS A 605 -18.13 23.36 -12.28
CA LYS A 605 -19.26 23.90 -11.48
C LYS A 605 -20.01 22.77 -10.76
N THR A 606 -20.09 21.60 -11.35
CA THR A 606 -20.57 20.37 -10.71
C THR A 606 -19.70 19.18 -11.10
N TRP A 607 -19.63 18.20 -10.22
CA TRP A 607 -18.90 16.96 -10.40
C TRP A 607 -19.82 15.78 -10.13
N ASN A 608 -19.65 14.67 -10.86
CA ASN A 608 -20.34 13.42 -10.54
C ASN A 608 -19.78 12.81 -9.25
N LYS A 609 -20.39 11.70 -8.77
CA LYS A 609 -19.91 11.02 -7.56
C LYS A 609 -18.51 10.38 -7.72
N GLY A 610 -18.14 10.08 -8.98
CA GLY A 610 -16.85 9.49 -9.32
C GLY A 610 -16.83 7.98 -9.30
N LEU A 611 -15.89 7.42 -10.04
CA LEU A 611 -15.59 6.01 -10.13
C LEU A 611 -14.41 5.70 -9.21
N VAL A 612 -14.62 4.90 -8.17
CA VAL A 612 -13.53 4.37 -7.36
C VAL A 612 -12.79 3.32 -8.18
N TYR A 613 -11.49 3.51 -8.41
CA TYR A 613 -10.68 2.58 -9.17
C TYR A 613 -9.68 1.77 -8.31
N ASP A 614 -9.34 2.27 -7.12
CA ASP A 614 -8.60 1.53 -6.11
C ASP A 614 -9.03 2.01 -4.71
N SER A 615 -9.59 1.11 -3.91
CA SER A 615 -10.09 1.44 -2.57
C SER A 615 -9.06 1.25 -1.46
N ARG A 616 -7.87 0.70 -1.77
CA ARG A 616 -6.82 0.42 -0.79
C ARG A 616 -6.18 1.69 -0.26
N GLU A 617 -5.59 1.60 0.93
CA GLU A 617 -4.69 2.63 1.42
C GLU A 617 -3.45 2.71 0.51
N CYS A 618 -3.07 3.93 0.14
CA CYS A 618 -1.94 4.21 -0.75
C CYS A 618 -1.29 5.55 -0.36
N TRP A 619 -0.28 6.00 -1.11
CA TRP A 619 0.27 7.33 -0.88
C TRP A 619 -0.49 8.45 -1.58
N GLY A 620 -1.41 8.09 -2.50
CA GLY A 620 -2.49 8.93 -2.99
C GLY A 620 -2.18 9.85 -4.15
N TYR A 621 -0.97 9.87 -4.67
CA TYR A 621 -0.63 10.66 -5.85
C TYR A 621 -1.04 9.95 -7.12
N SER A 622 -1.53 10.70 -8.09
CA SER A 622 -1.93 10.18 -9.40
C SER A 622 -1.77 11.23 -10.49
N CYS A 623 -1.65 10.76 -11.73
CA CYS A 623 -1.75 11.60 -12.91
C CYS A 623 -2.57 10.89 -13.98
N ILE A 624 -3.33 11.64 -14.77
CA ILE A 624 -4.24 11.11 -15.78
C ILE A 624 -3.97 11.72 -17.15
N ALA A 625 -4.13 10.89 -18.18
CA ALA A 625 -4.11 11.30 -19.58
C ALA A 625 -5.10 10.46 -20.39
N MET A 626 -5.60 10.99 -21.51
CA MET A 626 -6.36 10.15 -22.44
C MET A 626 -5.42 9.16 -23.13
N VAL A 627 -5.78 7.89 -23.15
CA VAL A 627 -5.07 6.86 -23.94
C VAL A 627 -5.50 6.96 -25.41
N ASP A 628 -6.79 7.13 -25.62
CA ASP A 628 -7.46 7.35 -26.89
C ASP A 628 -8.73 8.18 -26.68
N ALA A 629 -9.62 8.26 -27.67
CA ALA A 629 -10.86 9.05 -27.59
C ALA A 629 -11.86 8.55 -26.54
N GLU A 630 -11.75 7.28 -26.14
CA GLU A 630 -12.74 6.58 -25.31
C GLU A 630 -12.17 6.10 -23.96
N HIS A 631 -10.85 6.19 -23.74
CA HIS A 631 -10.21 5.62 -22.56
C HIS A 631 -9.30 6.61 -21.84
N VAL A 632 -9.40 6.61 -20.52
CA VAL A 632 -8.55 7.36 -19.61
C VAL A 632 -7.48 6.41 -19.04
N GLY A 633 -6.20 6.79 -19.18
CA GLY A 633 -5.08 6.17 -18.48
C GLY A 633 -4.86 6.88 -17.14
N VAL A 634 -4.65 6.11 -16.11
CA VAL A 634 -4.34 6.59 -14.76
C VAL A 634 -3.04 5.94 -14.30
N ILE A 635 -2.01 6.75 -14.09
CA ILE A 635 -0.80 6.36 -13.34
C ILE A 635 -0.97 6.81 -11.89
N TYR A 636 -0.64 5.96 -10.92
CA TYR A 636 -0.86 6.28 -9.51
C TYR A 636 0.05 5.51 -8.57
N GLU A 637 0.24 6.05 -7.37
CA GLU A 637 0.93 5.35 -6.29
C GLU A 637 0.05 4.21 -5.80
N SER A 638 0.46 3.00 -6.10
CA SER A 638 -0.29 1.79 -5.78
C SER A 638 0.37 1.02 -4.65
N THR A 639 -0.45 0.51 -3.73
CA THR A 639 0.00 -0.42 -2.70
C THR A 639 -0.30 -1.83 -3.17
N HIS A 640 0.75 -2.59 -3.42
CA HIS A 640 0.65 -4.01 -3.71
C HIS A 640 1.31 -4.81 -2.63
N VAL A 641 0.69 -5.92 -2.33
CA VAL A 641 1.04 -6.77 -1.21
C VAL A 641 1.90 -7.90 -1.72
N SER A 642 3.01 -8.15 -1.05
CA SER A 642 3.84 -9.33 -1.24
C SER A 642 3.90 -10.14 0.05
N GLU A 643 4.45 -11.35 -0.03
CA GLU A 643 4.70 -12.19 1.14
C GLU A 643 5.79 -11.61 2.08
N SER A 644 6.60 -10.68 1.59
CA SER A 644 7.74 -10.14 2.33
C SER A 644 7.53 -8.73 2.89
N SER A 645 6.75 -7.88 2.22
CA SER A 645 6.56 -6.48 2.63
C SER A 645 5.35 -5.83 1.96
N ASP A 646 4.89 -4.71 2.49
CA ASP A 646 3.98 -3.82 1.79
C ASP A 646 4.76 -3.11 0.68
N MET A 647 4.44 -3.41 -0.57
CA MET A 647 5.11 -2.85 -1.73
C MET A 647 4.39 -1.59 -2.19
N HIS A 648 5.07 -0.47 -2.12
CA HIS A 648 4.61 0.78 -2.72
C HIS A 648 5.36 1.02 -4.03
N GLY A 649 4.63 1.10 -5.11
CA GLY A 649 5.18 1.35 -6.43
C GLY A 649 4.21 2.10 -7.31
N ILE A 650 4.44 2.07 -8.61
CA ILE A 650 3.65 2.82 -9.59
C ILE A 650 2.79 1.86 -10.40
N GLY A 651 1.48 1.98 -10.22
CA GLY A 651 0.46 1.27 -11.01
C GLY A 651 -0.05 2.10 -12.18
N PHE A 652 -0.52 1.41 -13.22
CA PHE A 652 -1.21 2.02 -14.36
C PHE A 652 -2.46 1.21 -14.68
N ILE A 653 -3.57 1.90 -14.93
CA ILE A 653 -4.84 1.31 -15.35
C ILE A 653 -5.45 2.09 -16.50
N ILE A 654 -6.28 1.42 -17.29
CA ILE A 654 -7.09 2.02 -18.36
C ILE A 654 -8.56 1.88 -17.97
N ILE A 655 -9.28 3.00 -18.01
CA ILE A 655 -10.69 3.08 -17.62
C ILE A 655 -11.50 3.63 -18.82
N PRO A 656 -12.58 2.97 -19.26
CA PRO A 656 -13.47 3.54 -20.27
C PRO A 656 -14.05 4.89 -19.80
N LEU A 657 -13.96 5.90 -20.64
CA LEU A 657 -14.46 7.25 -20.31
C LEU A 657 -15.95 7.24 -19.96
N LYS A 658 -16.75 6.38 -20.63
CA LYS A 658 -18.16 6.17 -20.32
C LYS A 658 -18.43 5.78 -18.88
N ASP A 659 -17.54 4.94 -18.26
CA ASP A 659 -17.70 4.50 -16.89
C ASP A 659 -17.44 5.66 -15.91
N VAL A 660 -16.47 6.51 -16.25
CA VAL A 660 -16.17 7.73 -15.47
C VAL A 660 -17.32 8.74 -15.54
N VAL A 661 -17.82 8.99 -16.74
CA VAL A 661 -18.86 10.02 -16.98
C VAL A 661 -20.21 9.61 -16.36
N ASN A 662 -20.53 8.31 -16.38
CA ASN A 662 -21.77 7.75 -15.87
C ASN A 662 -21.70 7.25 -14.42
N ALA A 663 -20.59 7.50 -13.71
CA ALA A 663 -20.44 7.13 -12.30
C ALA A 663 -21.49 7.84 -11.43
N LYS A 664 -22.31 7.03 -10.71
CA LYS A 664 -23.48 7.49 -9.92
C LYS A 664 -23.13 7.65 -8.44
#